data_707a549aa1b18a2d4f4a4ea36555f622
#
_entry.id   707a549aa1b18a2d4f4a4ea36555f622
#
_cell.length_a   1.000
_cell.length_b   1.000
_cell.length_c   1.000
_cell.angle_alpha   90.00
_cell.angle_beta   90.00
_cell.angle_gamma   90.00
#
_symmetry.space_group_name_H-M   'P 1'
#
loop_
_entity.id
_entity.type
_entity.pdbx_description
1 polymer ?
#
loop_
_entity_poly.entity_id
_entity_poly.type
_entity_poly.pdbx_seq_one_letter_code
_entity_poly.pdbx_strand_id
1 'polypeptide(L)'
;MDKKGIYRPAKDNEPAFIRKGEVYLHDQSGARKSSGSYYTPDFAVEHLLDNSLEPALDEHLEYIKGVDEADRTDQFFDFRAADIAMGSGHFLVAAIDRIERRFALWLDENPTPGISRELQRLRMTAKTQLGELAETLVIEDGQILRRMIARRCIYGVDFNPITVQLAQLSIWIHTFVPGLPLSLLDHNLVHGNSLVGVGSLDEIRSKFDESAGTLFEVNADELLGQAAEPLIKLARLSDASVTDIAAGRKLMQEARLKTLETKALCDLITAQPVSKDVRLKAFAFDDWERQKDDIHNHAALKVAEEILEPFHALHFPITFPEVFLGQSGGFNVILGNPPWEESVVNEDKFWARHSPGFASLSTREQESNKDAFRLDRPDLVAELEDEVAEASQMRKFLNAGNFPGMGTGDPDLYKAFLWRFLFVSSVNYGRIGVVLPRSALAAKGSEAFRKCLFKSSDNIDITTLQNSGRWVFDIHPQYTIALVNISKSSKGVEKGISLKGPFTSMEAFLKGKEIDAHRFSVDEVLNWNESASLPLLQEPYSAEVFAQLRKAPWLSLDEMDSWRARADGELHATAQKPLMDFSEECPDGFWKVYKGASFDLWNPDTGQYNAWADPGIVLPWLQDKRLRANRGARDSVHGEFSHDYVQDIETLAPLRPRIAFRDISRATDSRTVRCSLIPPKTFITNKGPVIMFPRGDEKDEAFLLGVLSSIPLDWYARRFVETNVNFFIFNPFPIPRPNRLSPLWQRVVELSGRLACPDDRYAEWAKAVGVSCGVLETVDKQDKIYELDAVVSLLYDLSEPQLIHIFETFHQGWEYESHLNEVLKYFHIWSNRT
;
A
#
# COMPACT_ATOMS: atom_id res chain seq x y z
N MET A 1 0.03 -15.18 30.91
CA MET A 1 -0.14 -14.49 29.65
C MET A 1 -0.86 -13.18 29.91
N ASP A 2 -0.40 -12.08 29.37
CA ASP A 2 -1.19 -10.86 29.35
C ASP A 2 -2.34 -10.99 28.31
N LYS A 3 -3.23 -9.95 28.22
CA LYS A 3 -4.33 -9.94 27.25
C LYS A 3 -3.90 -10.01 25.77
N LYS A 4 -2.58 -9.97 25.50
CA LYS A 4 -1.99 -10.05 24.16
C LYS A 4 -1.29 -11.39 23.89
N GLY A 5 -1.41 -12.37 24.81
CA GLY A 5 -0.77 -13.67 24.69
C GLY A 5 0.77 -13.66 24.92
N ILE A 6 1.30 -12.57 25.48
CA ILE A 6 2.74 -12.37 25.65
C ILE A 6 3.22 -12.98 26.99
N TYR A 7 4.27 -13.78 26.98
CA TYR A 7 4.96 -14.21 28.19
C TYR A 7 5.72 -13.00 28.75
N ARG A 8 5.52 -12.74 30.04
CA ARG A 8 6.22 -11.71 30.80
C ARG A 8 6.91 -12.35 32.00
N PRO A 9 7.95 -11.74 32.58
CA PRO A 9 8.48 -12.20 33.85
C PRO A 9 7.36 -12.32 34.89
N ALA A 10 7.30 -13.47 35.58
CA ALA A 10 6.36 -13.67 36.66
C ALA A 10 6.69 -12.71 37.82
N LYS A 11 5.67 -12.04 38.39
CA LYS A 11 5.84 -11.30 39.64
C LYS A 11 5.93 -12.29 40.81
N ASP A 12 6.50 -11.85 41.92
CA ASP A 12 6.81 -12.71 43.09
C ASP A 12 5.66 -13.60 43.59
N ASN A 13 4.42 -13.27 43.26
CA ASN A 13 3.21 -14.03 43.68
C ASN A 13 2.44 -14.68 42.53
N GLU A 14 3.04 -14.76 41.32
CA GLU A 14 2.38 -15.38 40.17
C GLU A 14 3.02 -16.74 39.82
N PRO A 15 2.22 -17.77 39.46
CA PRO A 15 2.78 -19.05 39.02
C PRO A 15 3.54 -18.86 37.70
N ALA A 16 4.81 -19.24 37.68
CA ALA A 16 5.62 -19.29 36.49
C ALA A 16 5.23 -20.52 35.64
N PHE A 17 4.80 -20.31 34.38
CA PHE A 17 4.49 -21.41 33.45
C PHE A 17 5.76 -22.04 32.85
N ILE A 18 6.88 -21.31 32.82
CA ILE A 18 8.16 -21.75 32.29
C ILE A 18 9.22 -21.35 33.33
N ARG A 19 10.07 -22.30 33.72
CA ARG A 19 11.10 -22.09 34.75
C ARG A 19 12.41 -21.70 34.09
N LYS A 20 13.30 -21.07 34.87
CA LYS A 20 14.65 -20.72 34.41
C LYS A 20 15.39 -22.00 33.98
N GLY A 21 15.85 -22.03 32.72
CA GLY A 21 16.57 -23.18 32.13
C GLY A 21 15.67 -24.13 31.32
N GLU A 22 14.34 -23.95 31.32
CA GLU A 22 13.45 -24.71 30.44
C GLU A 22 13.40 -24.10 29.03
N VAL A 23 13.45 -24.96 28.00
CA VAL A 23 13.33 -24.57 26.60
C VAL A 23 11.84 -24.59 26.23
N TYR A 24 11.36 -23.54 25.60
CA TYR A 24 9.99 -23.44 25.11
C TYR A 24 9.94 -22.79 23.73
N LEU A 25 8.97 -23.23 22.95
CA LEU A 25 8.68 -22.61 21.66
C LEU A 25 7.76 -21.42 21.89
N HIS A 26 8.16 -20.26 21.41
CA HIS A 26 7.31 -19.09 21.39
C HIS A 26 7.47 -18.33 20.07
N ASP A 27 6.39 -17.71 19.59
CA ASP A 27 6.39 -16.93 18.36
C ASP A 27 6.62 -15.42 18.58
N GLN A 28 6.96 -15.01 19.79
CA GLN A 28 7.10 -13.62 20.19
C GLN A 28 8.41 -12.96 19.81
N SER A 29 9.37 -13.73 19.34
CA SER A 29 10.58 -13.18 18.72
C SER A 29 10.27 -12.28 17.51
N GLY A 30 9.02 -12.26 17.06
CA GLY A 30 8.61 -11.51 15.88
C GLY A 30 9.09 -12.15 14.59
N ALA A 31 9.56 -13.40 14.62
CA ALA A 31 10.03 -14.10 13.42
C ALA A 31 8.96 -14.16 12.32
N ARG A 32 7.69 -14.39 12.69
CA ARG A 32 6.56 -14.25 11.75
C ARG A 32 6.36 -12.82 11.24
N LYS A 33 6.54 -11.83 12.11
CA LYS A 33 6.44 -10.42 11.74
C LYS A 33 7.67 -9.94 10.98
N SER A 34 8.84 -10.45 11.29
CA SER A 34 10.09 -10.10 10.60
C SER A 34 10.25 -10.78 9.24
N SER A 35 9.57 -11.92 9.03
CA SER A 35 9.53 -12.60 7.72
C SER A 35 8.36 -12.15 6.84
N GLY A 36 7.46 -11.27 7.33
CA GLY A 36 6.27 -10.84 6.59
C GLY A 36 5.26 -11.96 6.32
N SER A 37 5.41 -13.13 6.95
CA SER A 37 4.62 -14.33 6.69
C SER A 37 3.27 -14.26 7.42
N TYR A 38 2.29 -13.64 6.78
CA TYR A 38 0.89 -13.64 7.24
C TYR A 38 0.09 -14.66 6.43
N TYR A 39 -0.62 -15.53 7.14
CA TYR A 39 -1.59 -16.42 6.50
C TYR A 39 -2.78 -15.58 5.98
N THR A 40 -3.01 -15.64 4.69
CA THR A 40 -4.13 -14.91 4.07
C THR A 40 -5.41 -15.72 4.25
N PRO A 41 -6.49 -15.13 4.82
CA PRO A 41 -7.76 -15.85 5.00
C PRO A 41 -8.35 -16.35 3.68
N ASP A 42 -8.97 -17.53 3.71
CA ASP A 42 -9.52 -18.20 2.52
C ASP A 42 -10.47 -17.31 1.71
N PHE A 43 -11.35 -16.54 2.38
CA PHE A 43 -12.28 -15.64 1.68
C PHE A 43 -11.57 -14.56 0.86
N ALA A 44 -10.39 -14.09 1.31
CA ALA A 44 -9.60 -13.09 0.59
C ALA A 44 -8.88 -13.74 -0.60
N VAL A 45 -8.37 -14.96 -0.41
CA VAL A 45 -7.80 -15.77 -1.50
C VAL A 45 -8.87 -16.02 -2.57
N GLU A 46 -10.05 -16.54 -2.18
CA GLU A 46 -11.17 -16.79 -3.11
C GLU A 46 -11.58 -15.53 -3.86
N HIS A 47 -11.69 -14.38 -3.18
CA HIS A 47 -12.02 -13.11 -3.83
C HIS A 47 -10.98 -12.72 -4.90
N LEU A 48 -9.70 -12.90 -4.61
CA LEU A 48 -8.64 -12.61 -5.58
C LEU A 48 -8.67 -13.60 -6.75
N LEU A 49 -8.93 -14.88 -6.49
CA LEU A 49 -9.09 -15.89 -7.54
C LEU A 49 -10.30 -15.59 -8.44
N ASP A 50 -11.45 -15.24 -7.85
CA ASP A 50 -12.68 -14.89 -8.60
C ASP A 50 -12.45 -13.72 -9.56
N ASN A 51 -11.64 -12.73 -9.19
CA ASN A 51 -11.43 -11.51 -9.97
C ASN A 51 -10.13 -11.50 -10.82
N SER A 52 -9.26 -12.49 -10.69
CA SER A 52 -8.04 -12.60 -11.49
C SER A 52 -7.91 -13.94 -12.20
N LEU A 53 -7.97 -15.06 -11.48
CA LEU A 53 -7.75 -16.40 -12.05
C LEU A 53 -8.93 -16.84 -12.93
N GLU A 54 -10.17 -16.70 -12.46
CA GLU A 54 -11.37 -17.10 -13.23
C GLU A 54 -11.46 -16.40 -14.58
N PRO A 55 -11.33 -15.06 -14.67
CA PRO A 55 -11.36 -14.40 -15.97
C PRO A 55 -10.20 -14.79 -16.89
N ALA A 56 -9.01 -15.09 -16.32
CA ALA A 56 -7.88 -15.57 -17.12
C ALA A 56 -8.12 -16.99 -17.66
N LEU A 57 -8.77 -17.86 -16.88
CA LEU A 57 -9.17 -19.19 -17.33
C LEU A 57 -10.24 -19.12 -18.42
N ASP A 58 -11.20 -18.19 -18.31
CA ASP A 58 -12.22 -17.99 -19.36
C ASP A 58 -11.56 -17.63 -20.69
N GLU A 59 -10.62 -16.68 -20.67
CA GLU A 59 -9.86 -16.28 -21.87
C GLU A 59 -9.04 -17.43 -22.45
N HIS A 60 -8.34 -18.17 -21.59
CA HIS A 60 -7.53 -19.31 -22.00
C HIS A 60 -8.38 -20.43 -22.61
N LEU A 61 -9.46 -20.82 -21.94
CA LEU A 61 -10.33 -21.92 -22.42
C LEU A 61 -11.08 -21.54 -23.70
N GLU A 62 -11.43 -20.26 -23.88
CA GLU A 62 -12.00 -19.79 -25.13
C GLU A 62 -10.97 -19.82 -26.27
N TYR A 63 -9.71 -19.43 -26.01
CA TYR A 63 -8.61 -19.58 -26.96
C TYR A 63 -8.43 -21.05 -27.37
N ILE A 64 -8.42 -21.99 -26.41
CA ILE A 64 -8.23 -23.43 -26.64
C ILE A 64 -9.31 -24.03 -27.56
N LYS A 65 -10.54 -23.51 -27.56
CA LYS A 65 -11.59 -23.96 -28.52
C LYS A 65 -11.18 -23.75 -29.98
N GLY A 66 -10.43 -22.68 -30.27
CA GLY A 66 -9.94 -22.37 -31.61
C GLY A 66 -8.66 -23.11 -32.03
N VAL A 67 -8.02 -23.84 -31.11
CA VAL A 67 -6.75 -24.55 -31.38
C VAL A 67 -7.00 -25.86 -32.09
N ASP A 68 -6.18 -26.18 -33.10
CA ASP A 68 -6.22 -27.47 -33.82
C ASP A 68 -6.03 -28.68 -32.89
N GLU A 69 -6.74 -29.74 -33.13
CA GLU A 69 -6.72 -30.94 -32.27
C GLU A 69 -5.30 -31.51 -32.04
N ALA A 70 -4.40 -31.37 -33.01
CA ALA A 70 -3.02 -31.84 -32.90
C ALA A 70 -2.23 -31.08 -31.80
N ASP A 71 -2.44 -29.78 -31.67
CA ASP A 71 -1.72 -28.90 -30.72
C ASP A 71 -2.49 -28.67 -29.43
N ARG A 72 -3.79 -29.00 -29.42
CA ARG A 72 -4.69 -28.71 -28.29
C ARG A 72 -4.21 -29.33 -26.98
N THR A 73 -3.66 -30.57 -27.00
CA THR A 73 -3.16 -31.23 -25.79
C THR A 73 -2.01 -30.47 -25.11
N ASP A 74 -1.09 -29.92 -25.91
CA ASP A 74 0.06 -29.18 -25.38
C ASP A 74 -0.37 -27.80 -24.92
N GLN A 75 -1.21 -27.13 -25.71
CA GLN A 75 -1.64 -25.77 -25.43
C GLN A 75 -2.68 -25.67 -24.28
N PHE A 76 -3.43 -26.76 -24.01
CA PHE A 76 -4.36 -26.81 -22.90
C PHE A 76 -3.68 -26.56 -21.55
N PHE A 77 -2.48 -27.08 -21.35
CA PHE A 77 -1.69 -26.84 -20.15
C PHE A 77 -0.72 -25.65 -20.26
N ASP A 78 -0.78 -24.88 -21.35
CA ASP A 78 0.01 -23.66 -21.50
C ASP A 78 -0.63 -22.45 -20.80
N PHE A 79 -1.11 -22.68 -19.60
CA PHE A 79 -1.63 -21.70 -18.65
C PHE A 79 -0.70 -21.63 -17.46
N ARG A 80 -0.20 -20.45 -17.11
CA ARG A 80 0.83 -20.24 -16.10
C ARG A 80 0.32 -19.36 -14.97
N ALA A 81 0.16 -19.92 -13.79
CA ALA A 81 -0.17 -19.21 -12.56
C ALA A 81 1.02 -19.23 -11.61
N ALA A 82 1.35 -18.08 -11.02
CA ALA A 82 2.52 -17.95 -10.16
C ALA A 82 2.22 -17.19 -8.87
N ASP A 83 2.96 -17.53 -7.80
CA ASP A 83 3.11 -16.73 -6.59
C ASP A 83 4.61 -16.56 -6.33
N ILE A 84 5.12 -15.33 -6.48
CA ILE A 84 6.55 -15.04 -6.35
C ILE A 84 6.96 -14.55 -4.95
N ALA A 85 6.09 -14.73 -3.97
CA ALA A 85 6.32 -14.60 -2.53
C ALA A 85 5.50 -15.69 -1.81
N MET A 86 5.62 -16.94 -2.28
CA MET A 86 4.63 -18.00 -2.10
C MET A 86 4.45 -18.49 -0.66
N GLY A 87 5.38 -18.20 0.24
CA GLY A 87 5.35 -18.76 1.59
C GLY A 87 5.20 -20.28 1.57
N SER A 88 4.22 -20.82 2.28
CA SER A 88 3.90 -22.27 2.28
C SER A 88 3.03 -22.72 1.09
N GLY A 89 2.79 -21.88 0.09
CA GLY A 89 2.06 -22.23 -1.14
C GLY A 89 0.53 -22.17 -1.05
N HIS A 90 -0.02 -21.41 -0.10
CA HIS A 90 -1.48 -21.35 0.12
C HIS A 90 -2.27 -20.88 -1.12
N PHE A 91 -1.85 -19.79 -1.76
CA PHE A 91 -2.45 -19.31 -3.02
C PHE A 91 -2.33 -20.34 -4.15
N LEU A 92 -1.18 -21.04 -4.20
CA LEU A 92 -0.93 -22.04 -5.26
C LEU A 92 -1.83 -23.26 -5.11
N VAL A 93 -2.07 -23.73 -3.88
CA VAL A 93 -2.99 -24.85 -3.59
C VAL A 93 -4.42 -24.48 -4.00
N ALA A 94 -4.89 -23.29 -3.62
CA ALA A 94 -6.21 -22.80 -4.00
C ALA A 94 -6.35 -22.62 -5.53
N ALA A 95 -5.28 -22.15 -6.20
CA ALA A 95 -5.25 -22.04 -7.66
C ALA A 95 -5.34 -23.42 -8.35
N ILE A 96 -4.65 -24.45 -7.82
CA ILE A 96 -4.73 -25.81 -8.36
C ILE A 96 -6.17 -26.33 -8.35
N ASP A 97 -6.89 -26.17 -7.23
CA ASP A 97 -8.27 -26.63 -7.11
C ASP A 97 -9.21 -25.89 -8.07
N ARG A 98 -8.99 -24.58 -8.23
CA ARG A 98 -9.80 -23.75 -9.13
C ARG A 98 -9.56 -24.14 -10.60
N ILE A 99 -8.30 -24.29 -10.99
CA ILE A 99 -7.93 -24.71 -12.36
C ILE A 99 -8.42 -26.13 -12.64
N GLU A 100 -8.25 -27.07 -11.70
CA GLU A 100 -8.73 -28.44 -11.87
C GLU A 100 -10.23 -28.49 -12.14
N ARG A 101 -11.02 -27.82 -11.32
CA ARG A 101 -12.48 -27.79 -11.50
C ARG A 101 -12.87 -27.21 -12.87
N ARG A 102 -12.24 -26.12 -13.30
CA ARG A 102 -12.52 -25.48 -14.59
C ARG A 102 -12.07 -26.34 -15.77
N PHE A 103 -10.90 -26.94 -15.68
CA PHE A 103 -10.37 -27.85 -16.70
C PHE A 103 -11.18 -29.13 -16.81
N ALA A 104 -11.60 -29.72 -15.70
CA ALA A 104 -12.45 -30.92 -15.72
C ALA A 104 -13.81 -30.64 -16.38
N LEU A 105 -14.48 -29.53 -16.03
CA LEU A 105 -15.75 -29.14 -16.65
C LEU A 105 -15.60 -28.91 -18.17
N TRP A 106 -14.53 -28.20 -18.57
CA TRP A 106 -14.27 -27.96 -19.98
C TRP A 106 -14.01 -29.24 -20.77
N LEU A 107 -13.23 -30.19 -20.21
CA LEU A 107 -12.91 -31.47 -20.83
C LEU A 107 -14.14 -32.39 -20.98
N ASP A 108 -15.11 -32.28 -20.08
CA ASP A 108 -16.39 -33.00 -20.18
C ASP A 108 -17.19 -32.54 -21.40
N GLU A 109 -17.19 -31.21 -21.65
CA GLU A 109 -17.87 -30.62 -22.81
C GLU A 109 -17.04 -30.75 -24.11
N ASN A 110 -15.70 -30.76 -24.01
CA ASN A 110 -14.77 -30.73 -25.14
C ASN A 110 -13.74 -31.88 -25.04
N PRO A 111 -14.13 -33.11 -25.28
CA PRO A 111 -13.24 -34.26 -25.16
C PRO A 111 -11.97 -34.13 -26.00
N THR A 112 -10.82 -34.20 -25.33
CA THR A 112 -9.50 -34.07 -25.96
C THR A 112 -8.77 -35.43 -25.87
N PRO A 113 -8.67 -36.18 -26.96
CA PRO A 113 -8.15 -37.56 -26.94
C PRO A 113 -6.71 -37.71 -26.40
N GLY A 114 -5.87 -36.68 -26.59
CA GLY A 114 -4.50 -36.65 -26.08
C GLY A 114 -4.47 -36.64 -24.55
N ILE A 115 -5.28 -35.77 -23.94
CA ILE A 115 -5.38 -35.65 -22.48
C ILE A 115 -6.00 -36.90 -21.87
N SER A 116 -7.09 -37.40 -22.46
CA SER A 116 -7.75 -38.62 -21.99
C SER A 116 -6.81 -39.83 -22.00
N ARG A 117 -5.98 -39.97 -23.01
CA ARG A 117 -4.95 -41.00 -23.07
C ARG A 117 -3.87 -40.86 -21.99
N GLU A 118 -3.46 -39.65 -21.70
CA GLU A 118 -2.46 -39.39 -20.64
C GLU A 118 -3.02 -39.67 -19.25
N LEU A 119 -4.25 -39.24 -18.95
CA LEU A 119 -4.95 -39.59 -17.71
C LEU A 119 -5.10 -41.08 -17.53
N GLN A 120 -5.54 -41.79 -18.57
CA GLN A 120 -5.66 -43.24 -18.55
C GLN A 120 -4.32 -43.95 -18.31
N ARG A 121 -3.24 -43.49 -18.96
CA ARG A 121 -1.89 -44.05 -18.80
C ARG A 121 -1.42 -43.89 -17.34
N LEU A 122 -1.53 -42.71 -16.76
CA LEU A 122 -1.14 -42.43 -15.37
C LEU A 122 -1.95 -43.27 -14.39
N ARG A 123 -3.28 -43.43 -14.63
CA ARG A 123 -4.16 -44.28 -13.82
C ARG A 123 -3.75 -45.75 -13.89
N MET A 124 -3.43 -46.27 -15.07
CA MET A 124 -2.98 -47.64 -15.23
C MET A 124 -1.64 -47.90 -14.56
N THR A 125 -0.69 -46.96 -14.69
CA THR A 125 0.60 -47.08 -14.01
C THR A 125 0.43 -47.08 -12.49
N ALA A 126 -0.40 -46.18 -11.95
CA ALA A 126 -0.70 -46.13 -10.51
C ALA A 126 -1.31 -47.48 -10.02
N LYS A 127 -2.28 -48.01 -10.73
CA LYS A 127 -2.90 -49.33 -10.41
C LYS A 127 -1.89 -50.44 -10.45
N THR A 128 -1.00 -50.49 -11.45
CA THR A 128 0.04 -51.50 -11.56
C THR A 128 1.01 -51.45 -10.37
N GLN A 129 1.41 -50.25 -9.92
CA GLN A 129 2.29 -50.08 -8.79
C GLN A 129 1.62 -50.46 -7.45
N LEU A 130 0.31 -50.23 -7.31
CA LEU A 130 -0.45 -50.60 -6.11
C LEU A 130 -0.69 -52.10 -5.97
N GLY A 131 -0.63 -52.88 -7.07
CA GLY A 131 -0.89 -54.31 -7.05
C GLY A 131 -2.27 -54.64 -6.47
N GLU A 132 -2.35 -55.54 -5.48
CA GLU A 132 -3.62 -55.92 -4.82
C GLU A 132 -4.34 -54.77 -4.14
N LEU A 133 -3.65 -53.73 -3.69
CA LEU A 133 -4.25 -52.51 -3.09
C LEU A 133 -5.08 -51.71 -4.09
N ALA A 134 -4.85 -51.88 -5.40
CA ALA A 134 -5.62 -51.22 -6.45
C ALA A 134 -7.10 -51.64 -6.49
N GLU A 135 -7.45 -52.81 -5.92
CA GLU A 135 -8.84 -53.25 -5.83
C GLU A 135 -9.65 -52.48 -4.76
N THR A 136 -8.97 -51.91 -3.76
CA THR A 136 -9.59 -51.18 -2.63
C THR A 136 -9.53 -49.67 -2.76
N LEU A 137 -8.64 -49.16 -3.63
CA LEU A 137 -8.41 -47.71 -3.79
C LEU A 137 -8.97 -47.23 -5.15
N VAL A 138 -9.87 -46.26 -5.10
CA VAL A 138 -10.37 -45.57 -6.30
C VAL A 138 -9.44 -44.38 -6.62
N ILE A 139 -8.86 -44.39 -7.81
CA ILE A 139 -8.08 -43.25 -8.34
C ILE A 139 -8.96 -42.50 -9.32
N GLU A 140 -9.31 -41.27 -8.93
CA GLU A 140 -10.15 -40.38 -9.72
C GLU A 140 -9.33 -39.58 -10.74
N ASP A 141 -9.94 -39.23 -11.88
CA ASP A 141 -9.28 -38.41 -12.91
C ASP A 141 -8.93 -37.00 -12.39
N GLY A 142 -9.76 -36.43 -11.52
CA GLY A 142 -9.49 -35.15 -10.87
C GLY A 142 -8.20 -35.15 -10.05
N GLN A 143 -7.86 -36.25 -9.36
CA GLN A 143 -6.59 -36.35 -8.62
C GLN A 143 -5.38 -36.34 -9.57
N ILE A 144 -5.49 -37.07 -10.69
CA ILE A 144 -4.43 -37.09 -11.70
C ILE A 144 -4.33 -35.73 -12.39
N LEU A 145 -5.46 -35.09 -12.70
CA LEU A 145 -5.50 -33.76 -13.33
C LEU A 145 -4.85 -32.70 -12.44
N ARG A 146 -5.15 -32.68 -11.13
CA ARG A 146 -4.48 -31.79 -10.16
C ARG A 146 -2.96 -31.96 -10.18
N ARG A 147 -2.48 -33.20 -10.23
CA ARG A 147 -1.06 -33.52 -10.34
C ARG A 147 -0.44 -32.95 -11.62
N MET A 148 -1.12 -33.08 -12.75
CA MET A 148 -0.68 -32.53 -14.03
C MET A 148 -0.65 -31.00 -14.00
N ILE A 149 -1.67 -30.37 -13.43
CA ILE A 149 -1.77 -28.91 -13.26
C ILE A 149 -0.64 -28.39 -12.39
N ALA A 150 -0.40 -28.98 -11.22
CA ALA A 150 0.67 -28.57 -10.32
C ALA A 150 2.04 -28.56 -11.00
N ARG A 151 2.27 -29.50 -11.90
CA ARG A 151 3.53 -29.65 -12.62
C ARG A 151 3.69 -28.75 -13.84
N ARG A 152 2.59 -28.43 -14.51
CA ARG A 152 2.63 -27.71 -15.80
C ARG A 152 2.18 -26.26 -15.72
N CYS A 153 1.27 -25.96 -14.76
CA CYS A 153 0.62 -24.65 -14.71
C CYS A 153 1.05 -23.81 -13.51
N ILE A 154 1.65 -24.39 -12.47
CA ILE A 154 1.88 -23.72 -11.17
C ILE A 154 3.36 -23.44 -10.99
N TYR A 155 3.66 -22.19 -10.61
CA TYR A 155 5.01 -21.70 -10.35
C TYR A 155 5.07 -20.93 -9.02
N GLY A 156 6.21 -21.00 -8.33
CA GLY A 156 6.38 -20.32 -7.06
C GLY A 156 7.83 -19.95 -6.80
N VAL A 157 8.01 -18.80 -6.14
CA VAL A 157 9.32 -18.33 -5.68
C VAL A 157 9.20 -17.88 -4.24
N ASP A 158 10.19 -18.22 -3.43
CA ASP A 158 10.34 -17.65 -2.08
C ASP A 158 11.81 -17.48 -1.74
N PHE A 159 12.11 -16.43 -0.98
CA PHE A 159 13.46 -16.15 -0.50
C PHE A 159 13.92 -17.11 0.61
N ASN A 160 12.97 -17.70 1.34
CA ASN A 160 13.30 -18.61 2.44
C ASN A 160 13.28 -20.08 1.94
N PRO A 161 14.42 -20.79 1.96
CA PRO A 161 14.49 -22.17 1.47
C PRO A 161 13.60 -23.14 2.25
N ILE A 162 13.30 -22.87 3.53
CA ILE A 162 12.42 -23.71 4.35
C ILE A 162 10.97 -23.55 3.85
N THR A 163 10.53 -22.34 3.52
CA THR A 163 9.18 -22.11 3.01
C THR A 163 8.99 -22.72 1.65
N VAL A 164 10.03 -22.75 0.79
CA VAL A 164 9.99 -23.47 -0.49
C VAL A 164 9.76 -24.97 -0.26
N GLN A 165 10.48 -25.58 0.68
CA GLN A 165 10.26 -27.00 1.01
C GLN A 165 8.86 -27.25 1.59
N LEU A 166 8.35 -26.34 2.41
CA LEU A 166 6.97 -26.42 2.92
C LEU A 166 5.93 -26.29 1.80
N ALA A 167 6.14 -25.39 0.85
CA ALA A 167 5.26 -25.25 -0.32
C ALA A 167 5.28 -26.53 -1.19
N GLN A 168 6.47 -27.07 -1.47
CA GLN A 168 6.60 -28.36 -2.16
C GLN A 168 5.85 -29.46 -1.44
N LEU A 169 6.02 -29.60 -0.13
CA LEU A 169 5.34 -30.60 0.67
C LEU A 169 3.81 -30.38 0.65
N SER A 170 3.35 -29.15 0.80
CA SER A 170 1.91 -28.81 0.76
C SER A 170 1.28 -29.22 -0.56
N ILE A 171 1.93 -28.89 -1.69
CA ILE A 171 1.44 -29.24 -3.02
C ILE A 171 1.54 -30.75 -3.27
N TRP A 172 2.60 -31.43 -2.82
CA TRP A 172 2.70 -32.89 -2.93
C TRP A 172 1.58 -33.61 -2.19
N ILE A 173 1.27 -33.21 -0.96
CA ILE A 173 0.17 -33.78 -0.18
C ILE A 173 -1.16 -33.54 -0.90
N HIS A 174 -1.37 -32.33 -1.40
CA HIS A 174 -2.62 -31.91 -2.07
C HIS A 174 -2.84 -32.63 -3.41
N THR A 175 -1.76 -32.94 -4.12
CA THR A 175 -1.78 -33.57 -5.45
C THR A 175 -1.35 -35.06 -5.42
N PHE A 176 -1.35 -35.66 -4.23
CA PHE A 176 -0.93 -37.05 -4.05
C PHE A 176 -1.85 -38.01 -4.77
N VAL A 177 -1.24 -38.91 -5.57
CA VAL A 177 -1.91 -40.01 -6.23
C VAL A 177 -1.29 -41.31 -5.75
N PRO A 178 -2.04 -42.18 -5.07
CA PRO A 178 -1.52 -43.49 -4.61
C PRO A 178 -0.96 -44.31 -5.78
N GLY A 179 0.21 -44.91 -5.58
CA GLY A 179 0.91 -45.71 -6.60
C GLY A 179 1.76 -44.88 -7.57
N LEU A 180 1.74 -43.54 -7.53
CA LEU A 180 2.70 -42.71 -8.27
C LEU A 180 3.77 -42.12 -7.34
N PRO A 181 5.01 -41.97 -7.83
CA PRO A 181 6.05 -41.30 -7.06
C PRO A 181 5.70 -39.81 -6.84
N LEU A 182 6.39 -39.12 -5.93
CA LEU A 182 6.21 -37.68 -5.76
C LEU A 182 6.55 -36.91 -7.05
N SER A 183 5.74 -35.95 -7.41
CA SER A 183 5.95 -35.11 -8.60
C SER A 183 7.26 -34.35 -8.53
N LEU A 184 7.90 -34.12 -9.66
CA LEU A 184 9.07 -33.26 -9.78
C LEU A 184 8.60 -31.78 -9.80
N LEU A 185 8.67 -31.12 -8.65
CA LEU A 185 8.29 -29.70 -8.47
C LEU A 185 9.50 -28.76 -8.34
N ASP A 186 10.72 -29.33 -8.35
CA ASP A 186 11.96 -28.56 -8.12
C ASP A 186 12.22 -27.48 -9.19
N HIS A 187 11.67 -27.62 -10.38
CA HIS A 187 11.74 -26.63 -11.43
C HIS A 187 10.75 -25.47 -11.22
N ASN A 188 9.55 -25.79 -10.76
CA ASN A 188 8.46 -24.83 -10.67
C ASN A 188 8.47 -24.04 -9.35
N LEU A 189 8.96 -24.66 -8.26
CA LEU A 189 8.99 -24.06 -6.92
C LEU A 189 10.42 -23.85 -6.49
N VAL A 190 10.91 -22.62 -6.63
CA VAL A 190 12.33 -22.31 -6.53
C VAL A 190 12.65 -21.38 -5.37
N HIS A 191 13.85 -21.58 -4.81
CA HIS A 191 14.45 -20.65 -3.86
C HIS A 191 15.15 -19.52 -4.61
N GLY A 192 14.84 -18.26 -4.26
CA GLY A 192 15.49 -17.10 -4.83
C GLY A 192 14.82 -15.78 -4.43
N ASN A 193 15.49 -14.70 -4.72
CA ASN A 193 15.00 -13.35 -4.45
C ASN A 193 14.24 -12.80 -5.65
N SER A 194 12.94 -12.68 -5.54
CA SER A 194 12.08 -12.17 -6.61
C SER A 194 12.35 -10.70 -6.96
N LEU A 195 12.98 -9.92 -6.07
CA LEU A 195 13.24 -8.49 -6.27
C LEU A 195 14.64 -8.21 -6.81
N VAL A 196 15.61 -9.10 -6.56
CA VAL A 196 16.98 -8.96 -7.06
C VAL A 196 17.18 -9.88 -8.24
N GLY A 197 17.43 -9.31 -9.40
CA GLY A 197 17.55 -10.00 -10.69
C GLY A 197 16.65 -9.39 -11.75
N VAL A 198 16.66 -10.00 -12.92
CA VAL A 198 15.91 -9.55 -14.12
C VAL A 198 14.51 -10.17 -14.11
N GLY A 199 13.46 -9.35 -14.30
CA GLY A 199 12.07 -9.81 -14.31
C GLY A 199 11.54 -10.22 -15.68
N SER A 200 11.98 -9.59 -16.76
CA SER A 200 11.46 -9.84 -18.10
C SER A 200 12.52 -9.71 -19.18
N LEU A 201 12.21 -10.24 -20.36
CA LEU A 201 13.07 -10.07 -21.55
C LEU A 201 13.20 -8.59 -21.95
N ASP A 202 12.14 -7.80 -21.79
CA ASP A 202 12.15 -6.38 -22.10
C ASP A 202 13.07 -5.59 -21.16
N GLU A 203 13.22 -6.02 -19.91
CA GLU A 203 14.20 -5.46 -18.98
C GLU A 203 15.64 -5.71 -19.47
N ILE A 204 15.92 -6.91 -19.98
CA ILE A 204 17.20 -7.21 -20.62
C ILE A 204 17.40 -6.30 -21.84
N ARG A 205 16.45 -6.27 -22.77
CA ARG A 205 16.52 -5.49 -24.02
C ARG A 205 16.74 -4.00 -23.75
N SER A 206 15.97 -3.40 -22.83
CA SER A 206 16.07 -1.96 -22.55
C SER A 206 17.45 -1.53 -22.06
N LYS A 207 18.14 -2.38 -21.29
CA LYS A 207 19.49 -2.08 -20.80
C LYS A 207 20.56 -2.16 -21.88
N PHE A 208 20.30 -2.89 -22.96
CA PHE A 208 21.18 -2.97 -24.09
C PHE A 208 20.94 -1.89 -25.16
N ASP A 209 19.69 -1.49 -25.40
CA ASP A 209 19.33 -0.38 -26.28
C ASP A 209 19.95 0.95 -25.83
N GLU A 210 20.14 1.15 -24.53
CA GLU A 210 20.87 2.29 -23.99
C GLU A 210 22.39 2.26 -24.27
N SER A 211 22.96 1.11 -24.62
CA SER A 211 24.40 0.89 -24.68
C SER A 211 24.97 0.44 -26.05
N ALA A 212 24.22 -0.26 -26.90
CA ALA A 212 24.66 -0.70 -28.25
C ALA A 212 23.48 -1.28 -29.06
N GLY A 213 23.42 -0.99 -30.34
CA GLY A 213 22.31 -1.27 -31.25
C GLY A 213 21.86 -2.75 -31.42
N THR A 214 20.88 -2.90 -32.25
CA THR A 214 19.98 -4.01 -32.61
C THR A 214 20.53 -5.45 -32.75
N LEU A 215 21.83 -5.70 -32.73
CA LEU A 215 22.42 -7.04 -32.94
C LEU A 215 22.25 -7.96 -31.75
N PHE A 216 22.10 -7.40 -30.54
CA PHE A 216 22.04 -8.17 -29.30
C PHE A 216 20.66 -8.79 -29.00
N GLU A 217 19.60 -8.21 -29.53
CA GLU A 217 18.22 -8.69 -29.36
C GLU A 217 18.02 -10.13 -29.86
N VAL A 218 18.66 -10.43 -31.01
CA VAL A 218 18.56 -11.75 -31.63
C VAL A 218 19.29 -12.84 -30.83
N ASN A 219 20.41 -12.49 -30.20
CA ASN A 219 21.24 -13.48 -29.51
C ASN A 219 20.70 -13.89 -28.14
N ALA A 220 20.06 -12.98 -27.36
CA ALA A 220 19.48 -13.33 -26.08
C ALA A 220 18.27 -14.27 -26.22
N ASP A 221 17.42 -14.01 -27.21
CA ASP A 221 16.24 -14.84 -27.47
C ASP A 221 16.66 -16.22 -28.03
N GLU A 222 17.70 -16.29 -28.84
CA GLU A 222 18.24 -17.55 -29.37
C GLU A 222 18.90 -18.39 -28.26
N LEU A 223 19.70 -17.79 -27.39
CA LEU A 223 20.33 -18.47 -26.26
C LEU A 223 19.30 -19.01 -25.26
N LEU A 224 18.29 -18.21 -24.94
CA LEU A 224 17.19 -18.65 -24.08
C LEU A 224 16.30 -19.72 -24.76
N GLY A 225 16.12 -19.62 -26.08
CA GLY A 225 15.40 -20.61 -26.88
C GLY A 225 16.01 -22.01 -26.80
N GLN A 226 17.35 -22.09 -26.81
CA GLN A 226 18.06 -23.36 -26.62
C GLN A 226 17.84 -24.00 -25.24
N ALA A 227 17.60 -23.19 -24.19
CA ALA A 227 17.30 -23.67 -22.85
C ALA A 227 15.81 -24.01 -22.68
N ALA A 228 14.92 -23.37 -23.41
CA ALA A 228 13.48 -23.65 -23.35
C ALA A 228 13.15 -25.06 -23.87
N GLU A 229 13.87 -25.56 -24.89
CA GLU A 229 13.60 -26.88 -25.49
C GLU A 229 13.64 -28.05 -24.47
N PRO A 230 14.68 -28.20 -23.61
CA PRO A 230 14.68 -29.22 -22.56
C PRO A 230 13.52 -29.10 -21.57
N LEU A 231 13.09 -27.86 -21.25
CA LEU A 231 12.00 -27.61 -20.31
C LEU A 231 10.63 -27.89 -20.91
N ILE A 232 10.45 -27.61 -22.21
CA ILE A 232 9.25 -28.05 -22.95
C ILE A 232 9.17 -29.58 -22.97
N LYS A 233 10.31 -30.27 -23.20
CA LYS A 233 10.37 -31.75 -23.10
C LYS A 233 10.07 -32.23 -21.67
N LEU A 234 10.56 -31.52 -20.64
CA LEU A 234 10.27 -31.80 -19.25
C LEU A 234 8.76 -31.70 -18.96
N ALA A 235 8.09 -30.64 -19.44
CA ALA A 235 6.65 -30.45 -19.26
C ALA A 235 5.81 -31.58 -19.91
N ARG A 236 6.28 -32.15 -21.02
CA ARG A 236 5.65 -33.27 -21.73
C ARG A 236 6.04 -34.61 -21.14
N LEU A 237 7.13 -34.70 -20.38
CA LEU A 237 7.58 -35.98 -19.80
C LEU A 237 6.59 -36.44 -18.75
N SER A 238 6.28 -37.74 -18.78
CA SER A 238 5.51 -38.35 -17.68
C SER A 238 6.35 -38.37 -16.41
N ASP A 239 5.71 -38.26 -15.25
CA ASP A 239 6.32 -38.48 -13.93
C ASP A 239 5.75 -39.76 -13.25
N ALA A 240 5.32 -40.67 -14.06
CA ALA A 240 4.69 -41.94 -13.60
C ALA A 240 5.66 -42.90 -12.93
N SER A 241 6.96 -42.80 -13.20
CA SER A 241 7.98 -43.72 -12.67
C SER A 241 9.21 -42.99 -12.15
N VAL A 242 10.01 -43.70 -11.31
CA VAL A 242 11.30 -43.17 -10.81
C VAL A 242 12.27 -42.87 -11.95
N THR A 243 12.20 -43.65 -13.04
CA THR A 243 13.01 -43.42 -14.25
C THR A 243 12.62 -42.16 -14.98
N ASP A 244 11.31 -41.84 -15.05
CA ASP A 244 10.83 -40.57 -15.61
C ASP A 244 11.32 -39.38 -14.81
N ILE A 245 11.29 -39.47 -13.46
CA ILE A 245 11.80 -38.42 -12.57
C ILE A 245 13.31 -38.21 -12.78
N ALA A 246 14.09 -39.27 -12.91
CA ALA A 246 15.53 -39.18 -13.19
C ALA A 246 15.80 -38.54 -14.55
N ALA A 247 15.02 -38.86 -15.57
CA ALA A 247 15.09 -38.22 -16.90
C ALA A 247 14.72 -36.74 -16.81
N GLY A 248 13.71 -36.41 -16.04
CA GLY A 248 13.31 -35.00 -15.79
C GLY A 248 14.43 -34.16 -15.14
N ARG A 249 15.09 -34.69 -14.11
CA ARG A 249 16.25 -34.05 -13.49
C ARG A 249 17.38 -33.79 -14.47
N LYS A 250 17.62 -34.74 -15.40
CA LYS A 250 18.63 -34.55 -16.45
C LYS A 250 18.27 -33.43 -17.40
N LEU A 251 17.01 -33.30 -17.82
CA LEU A 251 16.53 -32.20 -18.65
C LEU A 251 16.67 -30.84 -17.95
N MET A 252 16.37 -30.76 -16.65
CA MET A 252 16.57 -29.55 -15.83
C MET A 252 18.05 -29.16 -15.78
N GLN A 253 18.93 -30.12 -15.59
CA GLN A 253 20.38 -29.87 -15.58
C GLN A 253 20.87 -29.40 -16.97
N GLU A 254 20.37 -29.98 -18.05
CA GLU A 254 20.67 -29.57 -19.43
C GLU A 254 20.22 -28.13 -19.68
N ALA A 255 19.00 -27.77 -19.31
CA ALA A 255 18.49 -26.40 -19.42
C ALA A 255 19.37 -25.41 -18.65
N ARG A 256 19.72 -25.74 -17.40
CA ARG A 256 20.58 -24.90 -16.57
C ARG A 256 21.96 -24.66 -17.20
N LEU A 257 22.56 -25.68 -17.81
CA LEU A 257 23.86 -25.51 -18.50
C LEU A 257 23.75 -24.59 -19.70
N LYS A 258 22.64 -24.65 -20.45
CA LYS A 258 22.40 -23.77 -21.61
C LYS A 258 22.10 -22.33 -21.25
N THR A 259 21.76 -22.02 -19.99
CA THR A 259 21.48 -20.65 -19.54
C THR A 259 22.67 -19.95 -18.88
N LEU A 260 23.81 -20.60 -18.66
CA LEU A 260 24.94 -20.04 -17.92
C LEU A 260 25.45 -18.72 -18.48
N GLU A 261 25.58 -18.61 -19.80
CA GLU A 261 26.09 -17.42 -20.49
C GLU A 261 25.11 -16.24 -20.31
N THR A 262 23.82 -16.50 -20.53
CA THR A 262 22.77 -15.49 -20.33
C THR A 262 22.62 -15.10 -18.87
N LYS A 263 22.85 -16.05 -17.93
CA LYS A 263 22.89 -15.74 -16.51
C LYS A 263 23.99 -14.77 -16.17
N ALA A 264 25.23 -15.02 -16.64
CA ALA A 264 26.37 -14.13 -16.40
C ALA A 264 26.06 -12.68 -16.85
N LEU A 265 25.39 -12.54 -17.98
CA LEU A 265 24.95 -11.25 -18.49
C LEU A 265 23.89 -10.59 -17.59
N CYS A 266 22.88 -11.35 -17.15
CA CYS A 266 21.86 -10.84 -16.22
C CYS A 266 22.45 -10.47 -14.86
N ASP A 267 23.47 -11.19 -14.37
CA ASP A 267 24.21 -10.85 -13.16
C ASP A 267 24.90 -9.48 -13.30
N LEU A 268 25.56 -9.23 -14.43
CA LEU A 268 26.19 -7.93 -14.71
C LEU A 268 25.16 -6.79 -14.78
N ILE A 269 24.03 -7.00 -15.48
CA ILE A 269 22.92 -6.03 -15.55
C ILE A 269 22.39 -5.69 -14.16
N THR A 270 22.22 -6.72 -13.32
CA THR A 270 21.66 -6.56 -11.98
C THR A 270 22.62 -5.85 -11.02
N ALA A 271 23.91 -6.13 -11.10
CA ALA A 271 24.92 -5.56 -10.21
C ALA A 271 25.37 -4.14 -10.62
N GLN A 272 25.29 -3.79 -11.91
CA GLN A 272 25.76 -2.50 -12.44
C GLN A 272 25.19 -1.27 -11.71
N PRO A 273 23.89 -1.17 -11.38
CA PRO A 273 23.34 0.01 -10.72
C PRO A 273 23.83 0.20 -9.29
N VAL A 274 24.33 -0.84 -8.65
CA VAL A 274 24.76 -0.82 -7.23
C VAL A 274 26.29 -0.82 -7.07
N SER A 275 27.05 -1.05 -8.15
CA SER A 275 28.51 -1.06 -8.12
C SER A 275 29.12 -0.29 -9.32
N LYS A 276 30.07 0.59 -9.01
CA LYS A 276 30.81 1.34 -10.02
C LYS A 276 31.87 0.48 -10.75
N ASP A 277 32.22 -0.66 -10.18
CA ASP A 277 33.24 -1.57 -10.70
C ASP A 277 32.64 -2.53 -11.74
N VAL A 278 31.31 -2.66 -11.79
CA VAL A 278 30.58 -3.40 -12.80
C VAL A 278 30.08 -2.44 -13.87
N ARG A 279 30.72 -2.44 -15.05
CA ARG A 279 30.36 -1.56 -16.16
C ARG A 279 30.06 -2.37 -17.41
N LEU A 280 28.82 -2.36 -17.89
CA LEU A 280 28.40 -3.00 -19.14
C LEU A 280 29.15 -2.42 -20.37
N LYS A 281 29.51 -1.12 -20.36
CA LYS A 281 30.28 -0.47 -21.44
C LYS A 281 31.70 -1.02 -21.58
N ALA A 282 32.19 -1.81 -20.63
CA ALA A 282 33.49 -2.47 -20.75
C ALA A 282 33.45 -3.67 -21.72
N PHE A 283 32.23 -4.15 -22.04
CA PHE A 283 32.02 -5.25 -22.98
C PHE A 283 31.64 -4.66 -24.34
N ALA A 284 32.49 -4.85 -25.37
CA ALA A 284 32.12 -4.54 -26.75
C ALA A 284 31.27 -5.70 -27.27
N PHE A 285 29.96 -5.51 -27.35
CA PHE A 285 29.02 -6.56 -27.74
C PHE A 285 29.01 -6.90 -29.24
N ASP A 286 29.84 -6.22 -30.05
CA ASP A 286 29.94 -6.45 -31.48
C ASP A 286 30.48 -7.85 -31.83
N ASP A 287 31.01 -8.60 -30.87
CA ASP A 287 31.62 -9.91 -31.07
C ASP A 287 31.31 -10.91 -29.92
N TRP A 288 30.04 -11.03 -29.57
CA TRP A 288 29.56 -11.92 -28.51
C TRP A 288 30.09 -13.35 -28.63
N GLU A 289 30.06 -13.93 -29.84
CA GLU A 289 30.53 -15.28 -30.10
C GLU A 289 32.01 -15.48 -29.76
N ARG A 290 32.81 -14.42 -29.84
CA ARG A 290 34.26 -14.46 -29.47
C ARG A 290 34.46 -14.14 -27.98
N GLN A 291 33.56 -13.37 -27.36
CA GLN A 291 33.73 -12.83 -26.01
C GLN A 291 33.04 -13.69 -24.91
N LYS A 292 32.19 -14.62 -25.26
CA LYS A 292 31.46 -15.45 -24.28
C LYS A 292 32.40 -16.21 -23.35
N ASP A 293 33.54 -16.74 -23.83
CA ASP A 293 34.55 -17.38 -23.02
C ASP A 293 35.32 -16.37 -22.13
N ASP A 294 35.48 -15.13 -22.59
CA ASP A 294 36.14 -14.06 -21.86
C ASP A 294 35.25 -13.46 -20.74
N ILE A 295 33.91 -13.49 -20.90
CA ILE A 295 33.00 -12.98 -19.89
C ILE A 295 33.13 -13.75 -18.58
N HIS A 296 33.18 -15.07 -18.62
CA HIS A 296 33.32 -15.90 -17.39
C HIS A 296 34.63 -15.68 -16.66
N ASN A 297 35.67 -15.20 -17.34
CA ASN A 297 36.96 -14.87 -16.77
C ASN A 297 37.10 -13.37 -16.42
N HIS A 298 36.14 -12.55 -16.76
CA HIS A 298 36.22 -11.11 -16.57
C HIS A 298 36.04 -10.73 -15.10
N ALA A 299 36.90 -9.82 -14.60
CA ALA A 299 36.86 -9.38 -13.21
C ALA A 299 35.51 -8.77 -12.77
N ALA A 300 34.82 -8.07 -13.67
CA ALA A 300 33.50 -7.50 -13.38
C ALA A 300 32.41 -8.55 -13.10
N LEU A 301 32.47 -9.73 -13.75
CA LEU A 301 31.53 -10.83 -13.43
C LEU A 301 31.75 -11.38 -12.03
N LYS A 302 33.01 -11.58 -11.63
CA LYS A 302 33.35 -12.02 -10.27
C LYS A 302 32.85 -11.04 -9.22
N VAL A 303 33.01 -9.74 -9.45
CA VAL A 303 32.47 -8.69 -8.57
C VAL A 303 30.95 -8.72 -8.55
N ALA A 304 30.28 -8.91 -9.70
CA ALA A 304 28.83 -9.04 -9.77
C ALA A 304 28.33 -10.26 -8.99
N GLU A 305 28.95 -11.43 -9.17
CA GLU A 305 28.63 -12.66 -8.46
C GLU A 305 28.80 -12.49 -6.93
N GLU A 306 29.92 -11.89 -6.46
CA GLU A 306 30.16 -11.60 -5.04
C GLU A 306 29.10 -10.67 -4.45
N ILE A 307 28.61 -9.68 -5.20
CA ILE A 307 27.54 -8.76 -4.77
C ILE A 307 26.20 -9.47 -4.70
N LEU A 308 25.91 -10.38 -5.62
CA LEU A 308 24.59 -11.01 -5.80
C LEU A 308 24.41 -12.30 -4.98
N GLU A 309 25.53 -12.97 -4.61
CA GLU A 309 25.50 -14.23 -3.92
C GLU A 309 24.69 -14.19 -2.59
N PRO A 310 24.85 -13.19 -1.69
CA PRO A 310 24.07 -13.12 -0.46
C PRO A 310 22.56 -12.93 -0.69
N PHE A 311 22.18 -12.38 -1.83
CA PHE A 311 20.79 -12.09 -2.18
C PHE A 311 20.10 -13.20 -2.95
N HIS A 312 20.80 -14.28 -3.32
CA HIS A 312 20.23 -15.34 -4.13
C HIS A 312 19.45 -14.80 -5.35
N ALA A 313 20.10 -13.92 -6.13
CA ALA A 313 19.48 -13.23 -7.26
C ALA A 313 18.78 -14.20 -8.22
N LEU A 314 17.55 -13.87 -8.61
CA LEU A 314 16.75 -14.70 -9.49
C LEU A 314 16.40 -13.95 -10.77
N HIS A 315 16.78 -14.54 -11.91
CA HIS A 315 16.42 -14.01 -13.23
C HIS A 315 15.28 -14.82 -13.79
N PHE A 316 14.09 -14.27 -13.84
CA PHE A 316 12.87 -14.98 -14.23
C PHE A 316 12.95 -15.61 -15.63
N PRO A 317 13.43 -14.88 -16.70
CA PRO A 317 13.57 -15.49 -18.03
C PRO A 317 14.61 -16.63 -18.10
N ILE A 318 15.60 -16.64 -17.19
CA ILE A 318 16.61 -17.69 -17.08
C ILE A 318 16.04 -18.91 -16.33
N THR A 319 15.28 -18.64 -15.28
CA THR A 319 14.72 -19.67 -14.40
C THR A 319 13.55 -20.38 -15.07
N PHE A 320 12.72 -19.62 -15.80
CA PHE A 320 11.50 -20.11 -16.45
C PHE A 320 11.43 -19.73 -17.94
N PRO A 321 12.42 -20.11 -18.75
CA PRO A 321 12.46 -19.71 -20.17
C PRO A 321 11.23 -20.16 -20.97
N GLU A 322 10.62 -21.29 -20.60
CA GLU A 322 9.39 -21.79 -21.21
C GLU A 322 8.16 -20.89 -20.96
N VAL A 323 8.22 -20.03 -19.94
CA VAL A 323 7.15 -19.07 -19.63
C VAL A 323 7.36 -17.78 -20.47
N PHE A 324 8.59 -17.28 -20.52
CA PHE A 324 8.89 -16.00 -21.16
C PHE A 324 9.09 -16.06 -22.67
N LEU A 325 9.48 -17.20 -23.19
CA LEU A 325 9.59 -17.44 -24.64
C LEU A 325 8.31 -18.06 -25.24
N GLY A 326 7.34 -18.43 -24.38
CA GLY A 326 6.03 -18.91 -24.80
C GLY A 326 5.17 -17.79 -25.41
N GLN A 327 3.99 -18.15 -25.93
CA GLN A 327 3.06 -17.19 -26.56
C GLN A 327 2.61 -16.06 -25.62
N SER A 328 2.51 -16.34 -24.32
CA SER A 328 2.08 -15.38 -23.31
C SER A 328 3.15 -14.36 -22.92
N GLY A 329 4.44 -14.64 -23.18
CA GLY A 329 5.57 -13.76 -22.84
C GLY A 329 5.68 -13.42 -21.35
N GLY A 330 5.15 -14.30 -20.47
CA GLY A 330 5.08 -14.11 -19.04
C GLY A 330 3.94 -14.95 -18.41
N PHE A 331 3.73 -14.83 -17.12
CA PHE A 331 2.67 -15.53 -16.39
C PHE A 331 1.28 -14.99 -16.75
N ASN A 332 0.30 -15.85 -16.96
CA ASN A 332 -1.09 -15.47 -17.20
C ASN A 332 -1.71 -14.85 -15.93
N VAL A 333 -1.41 -15.42 -14.76
CA VAL A 333 -1.92 -14.92 -13.48
C VAL A 333 -0.81 -14.92 -12.44
N ILE A 334 -0.72 -13.84 -11.68
CA ILE A 334 0.13 -13.76 -10.51
C ILE A 334 -0.74 -13.46 -9.29
N LEU A 335 -0.57 -14.27 -8.27
CA LEU A 335 -1.28 -14.19 -7.02
C LEU A 335 -0.30 -13.95 -5.88
N GLY A 336 -0.73 -13.36 -4.78
CA GLY A 336 0.13 -13.32 -3.62
C GLY A 336 -0.24 -12.26 -2.58
N ASN A 337 0.38 -12.42 -1.41
CA ASN A 337 0.40 -11.43 -0.34
C ASN A 337 1.88 -11.13 -0.02
N PRO A 338 2.52 -10.20 -0.76
CA PRO A 338 3.93 -9.88 -0.57
C PRO A 338 4.17 -9.24 0.80
N PRO A 339 5.40 -9.31 1.34
CA PRO A 339 5.73 -8.68 2.63
C PRO A 339 5.49 -7.16 2.59
N TRP A 340 4.92 -6.61 3.69
CA TRP A 340 4.56 -5.19 3.81
C TRP A 340 5.62 -4.35 4.51
N GLU A 341 6.74 -4.94 4.86
CA GLU A 341 7.79 -4.29 5.62
C GLU A 341 8.65 -3.37 4.73
N GLU A 342 9.29 -2.41 5.38
CA GLU A 342 10.34 -1.59 4.78
C GLU A 342 11.66 -2.37 4.78
N SER A 343 12.55 -2.09 3.81
CA SER A 343 13.89 -2.67 3.76
C SER A 343 14.83 -2.01 4.77
N VAL A 344 14.47 -2.14 6.06
CA VAL A 344 15.21 -1.57 7.20
C VAL A 344 15.24 -2.55 8.36
N VAL A 345 16.40 -2.70 8.97
CA VAL A 345 16.51 -3.48 10.21
C VAL A 345 16.00 -2.66 11.39
N ASN A 346 15.01 -3.18 12.09
CA ASN A 346 14.53 -2.61 13.34
C ASN A 346 15.31 -3.24 14.51
N GLU A 347 16.20 -2.46 15.10
CA GLU A 347 17.08 -2.91 16.17
C GLU A 347 16.30 -3.44 17.39
N ASP A 348 15.14 -2.84 17.74
CA ASP A 348 14.31 -3.33 18.85
C ASP A 348 13.76 -4.74 18.56
N LYS A 349 13.34 -4.99 17.32
CA LYS A 349 12.91 -6.31 16.89
C LYS A 349 14.06 -7.32 16.86
N PHE A 350 15.26 -6.89 16.45
CA PHE A 350 16.46 -7.73 16.48
C PHE A 350 16.74 -8.21 17.90
N TRP A 351 16.88 -7.29 18.86
CA TRP A 351 17.14 -7.64 20.25
C TRP A 351 16.02 -8.45 20.90
N ALA A 352 14.76 -8.19 20.52
CA ALA A 352 13.62 -8.98 21.00
C ALA A 352 13.65 -10.45 20.54
N ARG A 353 14.31 -10.78 19.42
CA ARG A 353 14.53 -12.17 18.99
C ARG A 353 15.47 -12.92 19.94
N HIS A 354 16.48 -12.22 20.45
CA HIS A 354 17.54 -12.81 21.26
C HIS A 354 17.33 -12.65 22.77
N SER A 355 16.42 -11.76 23.20
CA SER A 355 16.11 -11.49 24.61
C SER A 355 14.61 -11.55 24.87
N PRO A 356 14.10 -12.68 25.39
CA PRO A 356 12.69 -12.83 25.73
C PRO A 356 12.23 -11.77 26.74
N GLY A 357 11.10 -11.10 26.40
CA GLY A 357 10.56 -10.02 27.25
C GLY A 357 11.07 -8.61 26.91
N PHE A 358 12.10 -8.46 26.07
CA PHE A 358 12.65 -7.15 25.68
C PHE A 358 11.58 -6.18 25.16
N ALA A 359 10.68 -6.63 24.31
CA ALA A 359 9.60 -5.79 23.74
C ALA A 359 8.56 -5.30 24.78
N SER A 360 8.54 -5.86 25.98
CA SER A 360 7.63 -5.44 27.06
C SER A 360 8.25 -4.39 28.00
N LEU A 361 9.53 -4.11 27.86
CA LEU A 361 10.24 -3.11 28.65
C LEU A 361 9.87 -1.69 28.24
N SER A 362 10.04 -0.73 29.15
CA SER A 362 9.97 0.68 28.80
C SER A 362 11.11 1.08 27.86
N THR A 363 10.91 2.13 27.06
CA THR A 363 11.92 2.63 26.12
C THR A 363 13.28 2.88 26.78
N ARG A 364 13.29 3.39 28.02
CA ARG A 364 14.52 3.62 28.78
C ARG A 364 15.23 2.32 29.17
N GLU A 365 14.48 1.31 29.58
CA GLU A 365 15.02 0.00 29.90
C GLU A 365 15.51 -0.72 28.64
N GLN A 366 14.82 -0.59 27.51
CA GLN A 366 15.25 -1.11 26.23
C GLN A 366 16.60 -0.53 25.82
N GLU A 367 16.77 0.79 25.87
CA GLU A 367 18.05 1.44 25.55
C GLU A 367 19.18 0.99 26.48
N SER A 368 18.93 0.93 27.80
CA SER A 368 19.92 0.44 28.74
C SER A 368 20.33 -1.02 28.50
N ASN A 369 19.36 -1.87 28.10
CA ASN A 369 19.67 -3.26 27.78
C ASN A 369 20.42 -3.40 26.45
N LYS A 370 20.12 -2.58 25.45
CA LYS A 370 20.91 -2.55 24.19
C LYS A 370 22.35 -2.23 24.45
N ASP A 371 22.64 -1.24 25.30
CA ASP A 371 24.02 -0.88 25.64
C ASP A 371 24.74 -2.03 26.36
N ALA A 372 24.05 -2.74 27.25
CA ALA A 372 24.59 -3.93 27.88
C ALA A 372 24.83 -5.07 26.89
N PHE A 373 23.87 -5.35 26.00
CA PHE A 373 24.01 -6.41 24.99
C PHE A 373 25.13 -6.11 23.99
N ARG A 374 25.37 -4.85 23.63
CA ARG A 374 26.51 -4.49 22.76
C ARG A 374 27.84 -4.81 23.38
N LEU A 375 27.94 -4.79 24.73
CA LEU A 375 29.16 -5.15 25.44
C LEU A 375 29.26 -6.66 25.68
N ASP A 376 28.15 -7.30 26.04
CA ASP A 376 28.14 -8.70 26.52
C ASP A 376 28.00 -9.71 25.36
N ARG A 377 27.50 -9.28 24.19
CA ARG A 377 27.18 -10.16 23.05
C ARG A 377 27.78 -9.63 21.74
N PRO A 378 29.10 -9.55 21.60
CA PRO A 378 29.74 -9.10 20.36
C PRO A 378 29.40 -9.98 19.14
N ASP A 379 29.02 -11.25 19.37
CA ASP A 379 28.52 -12.16 18.36
C ASP A 379 27.22 -11.64 17.73
N LEU A 380 26.27 -11.19 18.56
CA LEU A 380 24.98 -10.63 18.07
C LEU A 380 25.15 -9.23 17.49
N VAL A 381 26.13 -8.47 17.94
CA VAL A 381 26.46 -7.16 17.33
C VAL A 381 26.93 -7.36 15.89
N ALA A 382 27.82 -8.32 15.65
CA ALA A 382 28.26 -8.66 14.29
C ALA A 382 27.10 -9.12 13.42
N GLU A 383 26.20 -9.98 13.94
CA GLU A 383 24.99 -10.41 13.23
C GLU A 383 24.06 -9.21 12.90
N LEU A 384 23.87 -8.26 13.83
CA LEU A 384 23.11 -7.04 13.58
C LEU A 384 23.75 -6.16 12.50
N GLU A 385 25.07 -6.00 12.53
CA GLU A 385 25.83 -5.23 11.54
C GLU A 385 25.71 -5.86 10.15
N ASP A 386 25.75 -7.18 10.05
CA ASP A 386 25.55 -7.93 8.82
C ASP A 386 24.12 -7.73 8.29
N GLU A 387 23.07 -7.89 9.13
CA GLU A 387 21.68 -7.62 8.72
C GLU A 387 21.49 -6.16 8.24
N VAL A 388 22.11 -5.18 8.92
CA VAL A 388 22.05 -3.77 8.51
C VAL A 388 22.76 -3.54 7.18
N ALA A 389 23.90 -4.19 6.95
CA ALA A 389 24.63 -4.12 5.69
C ALA A 389 23.80 -4.71 4.54
N GLU A 390 23.21 -5.89 4.73
CA GLU A 390 22.32 -6.53 3.76
C GLU A 390 21.10 -5.66 3.44
N ALA A 391 20.40 -5.13 4.46
CA ALA A 391 19.27 -4.23 4.27
C ALA A 391 19.66 -2.95 3.51
N SER A 392 20.86 -2.40 3.82
CA SER A 392 21.41 -1.24 3.11
C SER A 392 21.69 -1.54 1.64
N GLN A 393 22.23 -2.72 1.34
CA GLN A 393 22.48 -3.17 -0.03
C GLN A 393 21.16 -3.43 -0.77
N MET A 394 20.21 -4.11 -0.14
CA MET A 394 18.86 -4.31 -0.70
C MET A 394 18.20 -2.98 -1.07
N ARG A 395 18.30 -1.97 -0.20
CA ARG A 395 17.80 -0.61 -0.48
C ARG A 395 18.44 0.00 -1.73
N LYS A 396 19.72 -0.25 -1.99
CA LYS A 396 20.37 0.21 -3.23
C LYS A 396 19.76 -0.44 -4.47
N PHE A 397 19.50 -1.77 -4.43
CA PHE A 397 18.80 -2.46 -5.53
C PHE A 397 17.40 -1.89 -5.76
N LEU A 398 16.62 -1.69 -4.70
CA LEU A 398 15.26 -1.17 -4.80
C LEU A 398 15.19 0.27 -5.34
N ASN A 399 16.20 1.10 -5.03
CA ASN A 399 16.29 2.48 -5.47
C ASN A 399 17.10 2.68 -6.77
N ALA A 400 17.59 1.61 -7.37
CA ALA A 400 18.45 1.66 -8.58
C ALA A 400 17.72 2.06 -9.87
N GLY A 401 16.41 2.32 -9.81
CA GLY A 401 15.59 2.79 -10.93
C GLY A 401 14.78 1.69 -11.64
N ASN A 402 14.97 0.43 -11.30
CA ASN A 402 14.20 -0.67 -11.88
C ASN A 402 12.73 -0.66 -11.43
N PHE A 403 12.41 -0.08 -10.25
CA PHE A 403 11.07 0.02 -9.71
C PHE A 403 10.61 1.48 -9.66
N PRO A 404 9.71 1.92 -10.55
CA PRO A 404 9.27 3.32 -10.60
C PRO A 404 8.56 3.77 -9.32
N GLY A 405 8.85 5.00 -8.88
CA GLY A 405 8.10 5.63 -7.81
C GLY A 405 8.32 5.07 -6.40
N MET A 406 9.46 4.44 -6.12
CA MET A 406 9.79 3.92 -4.78
C MET A 406 9.87 5.02 -3.70
N GLY A 407 10.01 6.29 -4.10
CA GLY A 407 10.10 7.42 -3.17
C GLY A 407 11.53 7.76 -2.76
N THR A 408 11.65 8.63 -1.74
CA THR A 408 12.94 9.13 -1.22
C THR A 408 13.26 8.59 0.17
N GLY A 409 12.33 7.87 0.81
CA GLY A 409 12.47 7.23 2.12
C GLY A 409 12.94 5.78 2.02
N ASP A 410 12.74 5.06 3.09
CA ASP A 410 12.97 3.62 3.12
C ASP A 410 11.94 2.92 2.21
N PRO A 411 12.38 2.06 1.29
CA PRO A 411 11.49 1.46 0.32
C PRO A 411 10.65 0.33 0.95
N ASP A 412 9.34 0.43 0.80
CA ASP A 412 8.40 -0.64 1.14
C ASP A 412 8.52 -1.80 0.14
N LEU A 413 8.67 -3.03 0.63
CA LEU A 413 8.84 -4.22 -0.22
C LEU A 413 7.61 -4.49 -1.10
N TYR A 414 6.38 -4.29 -0.61
CA TYR A 414 5.17 -4.52 -1.40
C TYR A 414 5.12 -3.68 -2.69
N LYS A 415 5.72 -2.47 -2.71
CA LYS A 415 5.80 -1.63 -3.91
C LYS A 415 6.67 -2.28 -4.98
N ALA A 416 7.83 -2.77 -4.58
CA ALA A 416 8.75 -3.47 -5.49
C ALA A 416 8.15 -4.79 -5.97
N PHE A 417 7.49 -5.55 -5.07
CA PHE A 417 6.79 -6.78 -5.45
C PHE A 417 5.68 -6.54 -6.48
N LEU A 418 4.87 -5.49 -6.30
CA LEU A 418 3.83 -5.18 -7.28
C LEU A 418 4.39 -4.83 -8.65
N TRP A 419 5.49 -4.08 -8.70
CA TRP A 419 6.21 -3.86 -9.95
C TRP A 419 6.76 -5.14 -10.54
N ARG A 420 7.35 -6.01 -9.71
CA ARG A 420 7.83 -7.30 -10.18
C ARG A 420 6.68 -8.15 -10.73
N PHE A 421 5.52 -8.17 -10.08
CA PHE A 421 4.31 -8.83 -10.60
C PHE A 421 3.93 -8.31 -11.98
N LEU A 422 3.95 -6.99 -12.17
CA LEU A 422 3.67 -6.38 -13.48
C LEU A 422 4.71 -6.78 -14.53
N PHE A 423 6.00 -6.85 -14.19
CA PHE A 423 7.06 -7.17 -15.14
C PHE A 423 7.04 -8.64 -15.56
N VAL A 424 6.74 -9.56 -14.65
CA VAL A 424 6.74 -11.00 -14.96
C VAL A 424 5.39 -11.50 -15.48
N SER A 425 4.32 -10.70 -15.40
CA SER A 425 3.01 -11.05 -15.96
C SER A 425 2.99 -10.88 -17.47
N SER A 426 2.18 -11.68 -18.16
CA SER A 426 1.96 -11.60 -19.61
C SER A 426 1.69 -10.17 -20.07
N VAL A 427 2.27 -9.77 -21.19
CA VAL A 427 2.14 -8.40 -21.73
C VAL A 427 0.72 -8.11 -22.19
N ASN A 428 0.03 -9.10 -22.76
CA ASN A 428 -1.26 -8.92 -23.41
C ASN A 428 -2.46 -9.28 -22.55
N TYR A 429 -2.32 -10.28 -21.66
CA TYR A 429 -3.44 -10.87 -20.93
C TYR A 429 -3.11 -11.13 -19.45
N GLY A 430 -2.03 -10.52 -18.93
CA GLY A 430 -1.59 -10.73 -17.55
C GLY A 430 -2.60 -10.20 -16.55
N ARG A 431 -2.89 -11.03 -15.53
CA ARG A 431 -3.75 -10.66 -14.41
C ARG A 431 -3.01 -10.81 -13.09
N ILE A 432 -3.29 -9.93 -12.16
CA ILE A 432 -2.64 -9.92 -10.85
C ILE A 432 -3.73 -9.85 -9.78
N GLY A 433 -3.68 -10.76 -8.81
CA GLY A 433 -4.48 -10.72 -7.59
C GLY A 433 -3.56 -10.57 -6.38
N VAL A 434 -3.58 -9.41 -5.71
CA VAL A 434 -2.62 -9.10 -4.64
C VAL A 434 -3.27 -8.47 -3.42
N VAL A 435 -2.74 -8.83 -2.24
CA VAL A 435 -3.11 -8.20 -0.97
C VAL A 435 -2.12 -7.08 -0.65
N LEU A 436 -2.62 -5.86 -0.45
CA LEU A 436 -1.79 -4.68 -0.16
C LEU A 436 -2.26 -3.97 1.11
N PRO A 437 -1.36 -3.29 1.84
CA PRO A 437 -1.76 -2.35 2.87
C PRO A 437 -2.35 -1.08 2.24
N ARG A 438 -3.28 -0.41 2.94
CA ARG A 438 -3.83 0.86 2.46
C ARG A 438 -2.78 1.93 2.21
N SER A 439 -1.63 1.89 2.90
CA SER A 439 -0.53 2.83 2.66
C SER A 439 -0.07 2.86 1.20
N ALA A 440 -0.17 1.76 0.47
CA ALA A 440 0.04 1.71 -0.98
C ALA A 440 -0.88 2.68 -1.72
N LEU A 441 -2.15 2.77 -1.29
CA LEU A 441 -3.23 3.49 -1.97
C LEU A 441 -3.48 4.90 -1.42
N ALA A 442 -2.99 5.24 -0.23
CA ALA A 442 -3.32 6.49 0.43
C ALA A 442 -2.13 7.29 0.97
N ALA A 443 -1.02 6.66 1.42
CA ALA A 443 0.09 7.36 2.07
C ALA A 443 0.85 8.30 1.13
N LYS A 444 1.35 9.43 1.65
CA LYS A 444 2.14 10.41 0.89
C LYS A 444 3.40 9.80 0.28
N GLY A 445 4.11 8.95 1.04
CA GLY A 445 5.31 8.25 0.57
C GLY A 445 5.08 7.27 -0.60
N SER A 446 3.81 6.98 -0.94
CA SER A 446 3.44 6.14 -2.09
C SER A 446 2.88 6.93 -3.28
N GLU A 447 3.00 8.27 -3.28
CA GLU A 447 2.47 9.13 -4.36
C GLU A 447 3.04 8.78 -5.73
N ALA A 448 4.37 8.79 -5.86
CA ALA A 448 5.03 8.51 -7.13
C ALA A 448 4.73 7.08 -7.62
N PHE A 449 4.73 6.12 -6.70
CA PHE A 449 4.34 4.73 -6.97
C PHE A 449 2.91 4.64 -7.54
N ARG A 450 1.91 5.26 -6.89
CA ARG A 450 0.51 5.24 -7.36
C ARG A 450 0.37 5.88 -8.74
N LYS A 451 0.96 7.07 -8.93
CA LYS A 451 0.89 7.78 -10.22
C LYS A 451 1.47 6.94 -11.37
N CYS A 452 2.57 6.24 -11.12
CA CYS A 452 3.15 5.32 -12.10
C CYS A 452 2.25 4.10 -12.31
N LEU A 453 1.79 3.46 -11.23
CA LEU A 453 0.92 2.27 -11.29
C LEU A 453 -0.37 2.54 -12.08
N PHE A 454 -1.07 3.62 -11.77
CA PHE A 454 -2.34 3.97 -12.42
C PHE A 454 -2.17 4.26 -13.92
N LYS A 455 -1.04 4.84 -14.32
CA LYS A 455 -0.72 5.07 -15.73
C LYS A 455 -0.32 3.80 -16.48
N SER A 456 0.33 2.85 -15.79
CA SER A 456 0.87 1.62 -16.38
C SER A 456 -0.12 0.46 -16.46
N SER A 457 -1.24 0.55 -15.74
CA SER A 457 -2.28 -0.49 -15.67
C SER A 457 -3.50 -0.08 -16.47
N ASP A 458 -4.24 -1.06 -17.00
CA ASP A 458 -5.46 -0.77 -17.76
C ASP A 458 -6.69 -0.77 -16.88
N ASN A 459 -6.87 -1.81 -16.04
CA ASN A 459 -7.93 -1.86 -15.05
C ASN A 459 -7.38 -2.23 -13.69
N ILE A 460 -7.86 -1.54 -12.67
CA ILE A 460 -7.50 -1.79 -11.28
C ILE A 460 -8.79 -1.87 -10.45
N ASP A 461 -9.11 -3.05 -9.94
CA ASP A 461 -10.26 -3.26 -9.06
C ASP A 461 -9.77 -3.40 -7.62
N ILE A 462 -10.27 -2.54 -6.75
CA ILE A 462 -9.82 -2.43 -5.36
C ILE A 462 -11.00 -2.68 -4.43
N THR A 463 -10.88 -3.72 -3.61
CA THR A 463 -11.80 -4.01 -2.52
C THR A 463 -11.10 -3.77 -1.20
N THR A 464 -11.58 -2.82 -0.40
CA THR A 464 -10.98 -2.46 0.88
C THR A 464 -11.70 -3.11 2.05
N LEU A 465 -10.91 -3.58 3.03
CA LEU A 465 -11.37 -4.27 4.23
C LEU A 465 -10.81 -3.53 5.45
N GLN A 466 -11.68 -3.03 6.32
CA GLN A 466 -11.27 -2.45 7.59
C GLN A 466 -11.18 -3.54 8.66
N ASN A 467 -10.02 -3.71 9.27
CA ASN A 467 -9.73 -4.83 10.20
C ASN A 467 -10.35 -4.66 11.59
N SER A 468 -11.52 -4.03 11.67
CA SER A 468 -12.27 -3.82 12.92
C SER A 468 -12.49 -5.14 13.63
N GLY A 469 -12.07 -5.25 14.90
CA GLY A 469 -12.18 -6.53 15.63
C GLY A 469 -11.21 -7.62 15.15
N ARG A 470 -10.27 -7.33 14.24
CA ARG A 470 -9.26 -8.27 13.69
C ARG A 470 -9.85 -9.45 12.89
N TRP A 471 -10.93 -9.20 12.16
CA TRP A 471 -11.61 -10.27 11.41
C TRP A 471 -10.87 -10.68 10.13
N VAL A 472 -9.94 -9.85 9.63
CA VAL A 472 -9.12 -10.16 8.45
C VAL A 472 -7.77 -10.74 8.85
N PHE A 473 -7.00 -9.98 9.65
CA PHE A 473 -5.67 -10.39 10.11
C PHE A 473 -5.47 -10.07 11.60
N ASP A 474 -4.62 -10.83 12.29
CA ASP A 474 -4.22 -10.53 13.68
C ASP A 474 -3.16 -9.41 13.74
N ILE A 475 -3.52 -8.26 13.18
CA ILE A 475 -2.78 -7.00 13.21
C ILE A 475 -3.64 -5.93 13.89
N HIS A 476 -3.12 -4.69 13.96
CA HIS A 476 -3.85 -3.61 14.64
C HIS A 476 -5.24 -3.39 14.00
N PRO A 477 -6.33 -3.26 14.80
CA PRO A 477 -7.70 -3.18 14.28
C PRO A 477 -8.01 -1.99 13.37
N GLN A 478 -7.21 -0.95 13.40
CA GLN A 478 -7.39 0.25 12.57
C GLN A 478 -6.78 0.12 11.18
N TYR A 479 -6.01 -0.96 10.91
CA TYR A 479 -5.46 -1.14 9.57
C TYR A 479 -6.58 -1.45 8.57
N THR A 480 -6.47 -0.81 7.41
CA THR A 480 -7.26 -1.14 6.23
C THR A 480 -6.39 -1.95 5.25
N ILE A 481 -6.94 -3.03 4.76
CA ILE A 481 -6.33 -3.94 3.81
C ILE A 481 -7.01 -3.75 2.47
N ALA A 482 -6.26 -3.82 1.38
CA ALA A 482 -6.79 -3.78 0.03
C ALA A 482 -6.56 -5.13 -0.67
N LEU A 483 -7.62 -5.70 -1.20
CA LEU A 483 -7.59 -6.77 -2.19
C LEU A 483 -7.60 -6.09 -3.56
N VAL A 484 -6.50 -6.22 -4.29
CA VAL A 484 -6.29 -5.48 -5.54
C VAL A 484 -6.18 -6.46 -6.69
N ASN A 485 -7.03 -6.29 -7.70
CA ASN A 485 -6.95 -7.02 -8.95
C ASN A 485 -6.54 -6.06 -10.06
N ILE A 486 -5.51 -6.43 -10.83
CA ILE A 486 -5.02 -5.65 -11.95
C ILE A 486 -5.10 -6.51 -13.20
N SER A 487 -5.64 -5.96 -14.27
CA SER A 487 -5.61 -6.59 -15.59
C SER A 487 -4.85 -5.73 -16.59
N LYS A 488 -3.98 -6.39 -17.37
CA LYS A 488 -3.44 -5.85 -18.61
C LYS A 488 -4.41 -6.26 -19.71
N SER A 489 -5.05 -5.29 -20.33
CA SER A 489 -6.08 -5.51 -21.33
C SER A 489 -5.48 -5.50 -22.73
N SER A 490 -6.06 -6.30 -23.61
CA SER A 490 -5.92 -6.11 -25.06
C SER A 490 -6.54 -4.78 -25.51
N LYS A 491 -6.00 -4.21 -26.59
CA LYS A 491 -6.35 -2.92 -27.18
C LYS A 491 -7.86 -2.62 -27.16
N GLY A 492 -8.24 -1.48 -26.60
CA GLY A 492 -9.58 -0.90 -26.76
C GLY A 492 -10.48 -0.85 -25.51
N VAL A 493 -10.01 -1.31 -24.35
CA VAL A 493 -10.73 -1.15 -23.08
C VAL A 493 -10.34 0.17 -22.43
N GLU A 494 -11.33 0.98 -22.01
CA GLU A 494 -11.11 2.22 -21.29
C GLU A 494 -10.44 1.95 -19.93
N LYS A 495 -9.33 2.63 -19.68
CA LYS A 495 -8.57 2.50 -18.42
C LYS A 495 -9.39 3.02 -17.25
N GLY A 496 -9.46 2.27 -16.16
CA GLY A 496 -10.26 2.67 -15.01
C GLY A 496 -9.85 2.03 -13.70
N ILE A 497 -10.32 2.66 -12.63
CA ILE A 497 -10.13 2.23 -11.26
C ILE A 497 -11.49 2.05 -10.61
N SER A 498 -11.78 0.85 -10.11
CA SER A 498 -13.01 0.55 -9.40
C SER A 498 -12.73 0.43 -7.90
N LEU A 499 -13.59 1.01 -7.08
CA LEU A 499 -13.44 1.02 -5.62
C LEU A 499 -14.66 0.40 -4.95
N LYS A 500 -14.42 -0.56 -4.02
CA LYS A 500 -15.43 -1.17 -3.14
C LYS A 500 -14.99 -1.09 -1.67
N GLY A 501 -15.92 -0.94 -0.77
CA GLY A 501 -15.68 -0.92 0.68
C GLY A 501 -15.30 0.48 1.21
N PRO A 502 -14.80 0.61 2.46
CA PRO A 502 -14.28 -0.50 3.28
C PRO A 502 -15.38 -1.34 3.92
N PHE A 503 -15.24 -2.65 3.83
CA PHE A 503 -16.09 -3.57 4.55
C PHE A 503 -15.53 -3.79 5.96
N THR A 504 -16.40 -3.67 6.97
CA THR A 504 -16.01 -3.72 8.39
C THR A 504 -16.21 -5.09 9.04
N SER A 505 -16.84 -6.03 8.34
CA SER A 505 -17.12 -7.39 8.79
C SER A 505 -17.25 -8.35 7.61
N MET A 506 -17.17 -9.65 7.88
CA MET A 506 -17.43 -10.71 6.90
C MET A 506 -18.83 -10.61 6.30
N GLU A 507 -19.85 -10.33 7.12
CA GLU A 507 -21.23 -10.19 6.63
C GLU A 507 -21.36 -9.02 5.64
N ALA A 508 -20.78 -7.87 5.99
CA ALA A 508 -20.78 -6.69 5.10
C ALA A 508 -20.04 -6.99 3.78
N PHE A 509 -18.89 -7.69 3.86
CA PHE A 509 -18.15 -8.11 2.68
C PHE A 509 -18.96 -9.04 1.78
N LEU A 510 -19.57 -10.07 2.32
CA LEU A 510 -20.37 -11.03 1.55
C LEU A 510 -21.59 -10.38 0.87
N LYS A 511 -22.22 -9.41 1.53
CA LYS A 511 -23.33 -8.64 0.95
C LYS A 511 -22.84 -7.64 -0.12
N GLY A 512 -21.71 -6.98 0.12
CA GLY A 512 -21.21 -5.90 -0.71
C GLY A 512 -20.38 -6.35 -1.91
N LYS A 513 -19.78 -7.54 -1.89
CA LYS A 513 -18.93 -8.00 -2.99
C LYS A 513 -19.68 -8.16 -4.31
N GLU A 514 -20.98 -8.48 -4.26
CA GLU A 514 -21.84 -8.67 -5.42
C GLU A 514 -22.39 -7.35 -6.00
N ILE A 515 -22.25 -6.23 -5.26
CA ILE A 515 -22.70 -4.91 -5.73
C ILE A 515 -21.66 -4.35 -6.71
N ASP A 516 -22.12 -3.79 -7.81
CA ASP A 516 -21.24 -3.18 -8.79
C ASP A 516 -20.45 -2.01 -8.19
N ALA A 517 -19.14 -1.99 -8.45
CA ALA A 517 -18.27 -0.91 -8.02
C ALA A 517 -18.47 0.34 -8.88
N HIS A 518 -18.39 1.51 -8.28
CA HIS A 518 -18.26 2.72 -9.08
C HIS A 518 -16.88 2.75 -9.76
N ARG A 519 -16.86 3.07 -11.05
CA ARG A 519 -15.65 3.12 -11.87
C ARG A 519 -15.28 4.56 -12.18
N PHE A 520 -14.04 4.89 -11.91
CA PHE A 520 -13.42 6.19 -12.18
C PHE A 520 -12.40 6.06 -13.29
N SER A 521 -12.25 7.10 -14.12
CA SER A 521 -11.14 7.16 -15.07
C SER A 521 -9.81 7.43 -14.32
N VAL A 522 -8.70 6.99 -14.91
CA VAL A 522 -7.37 7.24 -14.33
C VAL A 522 -7.08 8.74 -14.22
N ASP A 523 -7.44 9.52 -15.24
CA ASP A 523 -7.24 10.97 -15.23
C ASP A 523 -8.04 11.66 -14.13
N GLU A 524 -9.28 11.23 -13.90
CA GLU A 524 -10.11 11.72 -12.81
C GLU A 524 -9.43 11.48 -11.45
N VAL A 525 -8.97 10.25 -11.20
CA VAL A 525 -8.29 9.88 -9.95
C VAL A 525 -7.00 10.66 -9.74
N LEU A 526 -6.21 10.85 -10.79
CA LEU A 526 -4.97 11.62 -10.72
C LEU A 526 -5.20 13.11 -10.40
N ASN A 527 -6.41 13.60 -10.70
CA ASN A 527 -6.81 14.99 -10.42
C ASN A 527 -7.53 15.17 -9.08
N TRP A 528 -7.78 14.12 -8.29
CA TRP A 528 -8.45 14.27 -6.99
C TRP A 528 -7.61 15.02 -5.96
N ASN A 529 -6.32 14.73 -5.92
CA ASN A 529 -5.36 15.37 -5.04
C ASN A 529 -3.93 15.20 -5.57
N GLU A 530 -2.99 16.00 -5.08
CA GLU A 530 -1.58 15.95 -5.52
C GLU A 530 -0.95 14.58 -5.34
N SER A 531 -1.35 13.83 -4.32
CA SER A 531 -0.78 12.54 -3.97
C SER A 531 -1.45 11.36 -4.68
N ALA A 532 -2.48 11.56 -5.49
CA ALA A 532 -3.31 10.50 -6.09
C ALA A 532 -3.83 9.49 -5.04
N SER A 533 -4.10 9.96 -3.81
CA SER A 533 -4.64 9.11 -2.72
C SER A 533 -6.08 8.75 -3.00
N LEU A 534 -6.42 7.47 -2.75
CA LEU A 534 -7.77 6.95 -2.96
C LEU A 534 -8.64 7.10 -1.71
N PRO A 535 -9.89 7.57 -1.85
CA PRO A 535 -10.85 7.65 -0.76
C PRO A 535 -11.41 6.28 -0.37
N LEU A 536 -11.96 6.19 0.85
CA LEU A 536 -12.79 5.08 1.28
C LEU A 536 -14.27 5.39 1.00
N LEU A 537 -14.87 4.69 0.04
CA LEU A 537 -16.26 4.89 -0.38
C LEU A 537 -17.06 3.63 -0.02
N GLN A 538 -17.84 3.69 1.06
CA GLN A 538 -18.52 2.52 1.64
C GLN A 538 -19.61 1.96 0.73
N GLU A 539 -20.30 2.84 0.00
CA GLU A 539 -21.42 2.50 -0.86
C GLU A 539 -21.28 3.16 -2.24
N PRO A 540 -21.86 2.61 -3.31
CA PRO A 540 -21.78 3.20 -4.64
C PRO A 540 -22.28 4.65 -4.68
N TYR A 541 -23.38 4.96 -3.97
CA TYR A 541 -23.92 6.30 -3.89
C TYR A 541 -22.98 7.29 -3.18
N SER A 542 -22.12 6.81 -2.26
CA SER A 542 -21.04 7.61 -1.68
C SER A 542 -20.06 8.14 -2.75
N ALA A 543 -19.86 7.42 -3.84
CA ALA A 543 -19.01 7.88 -4.94
C ALA A 543 -19.62 9.08 -5.69
N GLU A 544 -20.93 9.09 -5.89
CA GLU A 544 -21.65 10.22 -6.51
C GLU A 544 -21.57 11.47 -5.62
N VAL A 545 -21.81 11.30 -4.31
CA VAL A 545 -21.70 12.40 -3.33
C VAL A 545 -20.26 12.93 -3.28
N PHE A 546 -19.28 12.02 -3.27
CA PHE A 546 -17.87 12.39 -3.32
C PHE A 546 -17.51 13.18 -4.58
N ALA A 547 -17.95 12.71 -5.74
CA ALA A 547 -17.75 13.40 -7.00
C ALA A 547 -18.41 14.81 -7.01
N GLN A 548 -19.60 14.96 -6.42
CA GLN A 548 -20.29 16.25 -6.31
C GLN A 548 -19.47 17.23 -5.44
N LEU A 549 -19.06 16.83 -4.22
CA LEU A 549 -18.25 17.67 -3.34
C LEU A 549 -16.93 18.06 -4.01
N ARG A 550 -16.38 17.15 -4.79
CA ARG A 550 -15.09 17.31 -5.47
C ARG A 550 -15.10 18.33 -6.63
N LYS A 551 -16.26 18.75 -7.12
CA LYS A 551 -16.38 19.84 -8.11
C LYS A 551 -15.86 21.17 -7.57
N ALA A 552 -15.88 21.38 -6.24
CA ALA A 552 -15.31 22.56 -5.63
C ALA A 552 -13.76 22.57 -5.74
N PRO A 553 -13.13 23.74 -5.94
CA PRO A 553 -11.70 23.85 -6.10
C PRO A 553 -10.94 23.48 -4.80
N TRP A 554 -9.68 23.12 -4.93
CA TRP A 554 -8.82 22.81 -3.77
C TRP A 554 -8.61 24.06 -2.88
N LEU A 555 -8.53 23.83 -1.58
CA LEU A 555 -8.16 24.89 -0.61
C LEU A 555 -6.86 25.59 -1.02
N SER A 556 -5.86 24.82 -1.43
CA SER A 556 -4.53 25.31 -1.82
C SER A 556 -4.43 25.78 -3.26
N LEU A 557 -5.54 25.79 -4.03
CA LEU A 557 -5.51 26.29 -5.40
C LEU A 557 -5.17 27.79 -5.43
N ASP A 558 -4.23 28.16 -6.30
CA ASP A 558 -3.79 29.55 -6.47
C ASP A 558 -4.53 30.18 -7.66
N GLU A 559 -5.58 30.94 -7.36
CA GLU A 559 -6.32 31.77 -8.33
C GLU A 559 -6.05 33.24 -8.07
N MET A 560 -5.58 33.96 -9.08
CA MET A 560 -5.10 35.33 -8.94
C MET A 560 -6.14 36.30 -8.33
N ASP A 561 -7.42 36.10 -8.64
CA ASP A 561 -8.53 36.97 -8.22
C ASP A 561 -9.27 36.46 -6.97
N SER A 562 -8.74 35.44 -6.30
CA SER A 562 -9.37 34.81 -5.14
C SER A 562 -8.46 34.90 -3.91
N TRP A 563 -9.04 34.65 -2.72
CA TRP A 563 -8.26 34.45 -1.50
C TRP A 563 -7.38 33.19 -1.59
N ARG A 564 -6.29 33.25 -0.83
CA ARG A 564 -5.31 32.13 -0.76
C ARG A 564 -5.09 31.75 0.69
N ALA A 565 -5.25 30.48 1.03
CA ALA A 565 -5.00 29.96 2.35
C ALA A 565 -4.15 28.67 2.29
N ARG A 566 -3.23 28.51 3.24
CA ARG A 566 -2.37 27.34 3.37
C ARG A 566 -2.09 27.02 4.83
N ALA A 567 -1.97 25.73 5.14
CA ALA A 567 -1.60 25.27 6.47
C ALA A 567 -0.11 25.50 6.75
N ASP A 568 0.23 25.89 7.99
CA ASP A 568 1.59 26.02 8.49
C ASP A 568 1.69 25.59 9.97
N GLY A 569 2.91 25.27 10.42
CA GLY A 569 3.20 24.90 11.81
C GLY A 569 4.04 25.96 12.52
N GLU A 570 3.67 26.35 13.73
CA GLU A 570 4.45 27.33 14.52
C GLU A 570 5.63 26.65 15.22
N LEU A 571 5.39 25.87 16.26
CA LEU A 571 6.39 25.20 17.06
C LEU A 571 6.32 23.69 16.87
N HIS A 572 7.45 22.99 16.98
CA HIS A 572 7.45 21.53 17.03
C HIS A 572 7.60 21.07 18.48
N ALA A 573 6.63 20.30 18.98
CA ALA A 573 6.52 19.93 20.39
C ALA A 573 7.79 19.28 20.99
N THR A 574 8.55 18.55 20.18
CA THR A 574 9.79 17.89 20.60
C THR A 574 11.02 18.75 20.31
N ALA A 575 11.18 19.24 19.08
CA ALA A 575 12.38 19.95 18.65
C ALA A 575 12.53 21.33 19.34
N GLN A 576 11.41 22.02 19.59
CA GLN A 576 11.41 23.31 20.29
C GLN A 576 11.05 23.21 21.78
N LYS A 577 11.17 22.01 22.38
CA LYS A 577 11.01 21.82 23.81
C LYS A 577 11.84 22.80 24.68
N PRO A 578 13.08 23.14 24.31
CA PRO A 578 13.87 24.14 25.06
C PRO A 578 13.28 25.56 25.13
N LEU A 579 12.33 25.90 24.25
CA LEU A 579 11.62 27.20 24.25
C LEU A 579 10.34 27.18 25.12
N MET A 580 10.05 26.05 25.77
CA MET A 580 8.81 25.82 26.51
C MET A 580 9.10 25.59 28.00
N ASP A 581 8.25 26.17 28.83
CA ASP A 581 8.19 25.96 30.27
C ASP A 581 7.04 25.01 30.62
N PHE A 582 7.32 23.96 31.37
CA PHE A 582 6.34 22.89 31.73
C PHE A 582 5.91 22.97 33.20
N SER A 583 6.07 24.13 33.85
CA SER A 583 5.57 24.39 35.20
C SER A 583 4.05 24.19 35.28
N GLU A 584 3.55 23.84 36.44
CA GLU A 584 2.10 23.66 36.65
C GLU A 584 1.35 25.00 36.52
N GLU A 585 1.92 26.09 36.94
CA GLU A 585 1.35 27.44 36.84
C GLU A 585 2.06 28.26 35.75
N CYS A 586 1.30 29.15 35.14
CA CYS A 586 1.84 30.07 34.13
C CYS A 586 2.79 31.10 34.76
N PRO A 587 4.08 31.13 34.34
CA PRO A 587 4.97 32.20 34.82
C PRO A 587 4.48 33.60 34.39
N ASP A 588 4.80 34.60 35.20
CA ASP A 588 4.40 35.99 34.88
C ASP A 588 4.92 36.43 33.51
N GLY A 589 4.01 36.98 32.71
CA GLY A 589 4.33 37.46 31.36
C GLY A 589 4.43 36.38 30.27
N PHE A 590 4.36 35.06 30.60
CA PHE A 590 4.38 34.00 29.60
C PHE A 590 3.03 33.82 28.92
N TRP A 591 3.06 33.24 27.70
CA TRP A 591 1.88 32.92 26.93
C TRP A 591 1.63 31.40 26.91
N LYS A 592 0.37 31.06 26.73
CA LYS A 592 -0.05 29.67 26.59
C LYS A 592 0.54 29.05 25.33
N VAL A 593 1.05 27.81 25.43
CA VAL A 593 1.41 26.99 24.27
C VAL A 593 0.33 25.94 24.07
N TYR A 594 -0.45 26.08 23.03
CA TYR A 594 -1.54 25.19 22.67
C TYR A 594 -1.03 23.90 22.06
N LYS A 595 -1.81 22.85 22.20
CA LYS A 595 -1.73 21.57 21.49
C LYS A 595 -3.08 21.25 20.84
N GLY A 596 -3.21 20.17 20.10
CA GLY A 596 -4.48 19.79 19.48
C GLY A 596 -5.68 19.72 20.44
N ALA A 597 -5.47 19.32 21.71
CA ALA A 597 -6.52 19.28 22.72
C ALA A 597 -6.89 20.65 23.35
N SER A 598 -6.15 21.70 23.04
CA SER A 598 -6.37 23.04 23.62
C SER A 598 -7.57 23.78 23.03
N PHE A 599 -8.12 23.29 21.93
CA PHE A 599 -9.31 23.83 21.27
C PHE A 599 -10.16 22.70 20.69
N ASP A 600 -11.41 22.99 20.40
CA ASP A 600 -12.33 22.08 19.70
C ASP A 600 -13.25 22.90 18.79
N LEU A 601 -14.11 22.22 18.01
CA LEU A 601 -15.07 22.86 17.12
C LEU A 601 -15.91 23.90 17.87
N TRP A 602 -15.83 25.17 17.44
CA TRP A 602 -16.51 26.30 18.07
C TRP A 602 -16.19 26.48 19.59
N ASN A 603 -15.03 25.98 20.01
CA ASN A 603 -14.49 26.15 21.35
C ASN A 603 -12.99 26.48 21.27
N PRO A 604 -12.58 27.75 21.28
CA PRO A 604 -11.21 28.15 21.02
C PRO A 604 -10.25 27.91 22.20
N ASP A 605 -10.75 27.58 23.41
CA ASP A 605 -9.92 27.36 24.59
C ASP A 605 -10.60 26.34 25.54
N THR A 606 -10.06 25.15 25.60
CA THR A 606 -10.55 24.06 26.47
C THR A 606 -9.94 24.07 27.86
N GLY A 607 -8.98 24.97 28.13
CA GLY A 607 -8.23 25.00 29.38
C GLY A 607 -7.06 23.96 29.45
N GLN A 608 -6.81 23.21 28.41
CA GLN A 608 -5.73 22.23 28.36
C GLN A 608 -4.58 22.77 27.50
N TYR A 609 -3.40 22.93 28.07
CA TYR A 609 -2.24 23.50 27.36
C TYR A 609 -1.11 22.47 27.28
N ASN A 610 -0.16 22.69 26.38
CA ASN A 610 1.06 21.91 26.26
C ASN A 610 2.12 22.39 27.24
N ALA A 611 2.28 23.70 27.33
CA ALA A 611 3.32 24.37 28.10
C ALA A 611 3.01 25.87 28.14
N TRP A 612 3.95 26.66 28.70
CA TRP A 612 4.02 28.14 28.67
C TRP A 612 5.27 28.55 27.89
N ALA A 613 5.32 29.77 27.36
CA ALA A 613 6.51 30.24 26.69
C ALA A 613 6.65 31.77 26.81
N ASP A 614 7.89 32.23 26.92
CA ASP A 614 8.22 33.64 26.95
C ASP A 614 8.06 34.29 25.55
N PRO A 615 7.13 35.21 25.35
CA PRO A 615 6.96 35.89 24.07
C PRO A 615 8.21 36.69 23.65
N GLY A 616 9.02 37.19 24.61
CA GLY A 616 10.27 37.87 24.32
C GLY A 616 11.34 36.98 23.66
N ILE A 617 11.21 35.66 23.82
CA ILE A 617 12.11 34.65 23.19
C ILE A 617 11.47 34.05 21.94
N VAL A 618 10.19 33.66 22.03
CA VAL A 618 9.53 32.87 20.97
C VAL A 618 9.16 33.72 19.76
N LEU A 619 8.72 34.99 19.94
CA LEU A 619 8.38 35.85 18.80
C LEU A 619 9.61 36.13 17.91
N PRO A 620 10.78 36.54 18.45
CA PRO A 620 11.99 36.70 17.64
C PRO A 620 12.41 35.39 16.94
N TRP A 621 12.24 34.25 17.60
CA TRP A 621 12.55 32.95 17.02
C TRP A 621 11.62 32.62 15.84
N LEU A 622 10.32 32.85 15.98
CA LEU A 622 9.34 32.69 14.91
C LEU A 622 9.61 33.66 13.74
N GLN A 623 10.00 34.87 14.03
CA GLN A 623 10.40 35.84 13.02
C GLN A 623 11.61 35.34 12.21
N ASP A 624 12.62 34.84 12.88
CA ASP A 624 13.81 34.28 12.24
C ASP A 624 13.51 33.03 11.41
N LYS A 625 12.63 32.14 11.92
CA LYS A 625 12.11 30.98 11.17
C LYS A 625 11.40 31.42 9.88
N ARG A 626 10.51 32.41 9.97
CA ARG A 626 9.75 32.96 8.85
C ARG A 626 10.67 33.60 7.80
N LEU A 627 11.66 34.36 8.21
CA LEU A 627 12.65 34.99 7.33
C LEU A 627 13.49 33.95 6.57
N ARG A 628 13.89 32.88 7.24
CA ARG A 628 14.59 31.73 6.59
C ARG A 628 13.71 31.02 5.57
N ALA A 629 12.46 30.78 5.93
CA ALA A 629 11.50 30.10 5.04
C ALA A 629 11.16 30.94 3.81
N ASN A 630 11.06 32.26 3.93
CA ASN A 630 10.84 33.17 2.79
C ASN A 630 12.00 33.15 1.77
N ARG A 631 13.26 32.97 2.24
CA ARG A 631 14.47 33.01 1.39
C ARG A 631 14.76 31.69 0.68
N GLY A 632 14.35 30.58 1.21
CA GLY A 632 14.92 29.26 0.83
C GLY A 632 13.95 28.20 0.32
N ALA A 633 12.67 28.28 0.60
CA ALA A 633 11.74 27.21 0.29
C ALA A 633 10.69 27.67 -0.74
N ARG A 634 10.80 27.17 -1.98
CA ARG A 634 9.81 27.41 -3.05
C ARG A 634 8.39 27.02 -2.65
N ASP A 635 8.24 26.09 -1.71
CA ASP A 635 6.94 25.56 -1.26
C ASP A 635 6.47 26.13 0.08
N SER A 636 7.19 27.07 0.67
CA SER A 636 6.81 27.71 1.93
C SER A 636 5.70 28.73 1.71
N VAL A 637 4.64 28.67 2.54
CA VAL A 637 3.61 29.71 2.57
C VAL A 637 4.18 31.13 2.78
N HIS A 638 5.28 31.25 3.50
CA HIS A 638 5.95 32.52 3.75
C HIS A 638 6.57 33.14 2.50
N GLY A 639 6.86 32.35 1.45
CA GLY A 639 7.28 32.86 0.15
C GLY A 639 6.19 33.58 -0.64
N GLU A 640 4.92 33.38 -0.25
CA GLU A 640 3.75 34.00 -0.91
C GLU A 640 3.42 35.41 -0.33
N PHE A 641 4.00 35.78 0.81
CA PHE A 641 3.83 37.12 1.41
C PHE A 641 4.87 38.14 0.89
N SER A 642 4.52 39.42 0.91
CA SER A 642 5.47 40.48 0.57
C SER A 642 6.65 40.51 1.55
N HIS A 643 7.80 40.97 1.08
CA HIS A 643 9.00 41.08 1.91
C HIS A 643 8.80 41.93 3.14
N ASP A 644 8.12 43.07 2.97
CA ASP A 644 7.81 44.01 4.06
C ASP A 644 6.92 43.37 5.13
N TYR A 645 5.89 42.62 4.72
CA TYR A 645 5.04 41.87 5.64
C TYR A 645 5.85 40.81 6.43
N VAL A 646 6.75 40.11 5.75
CA VAL A 646 7.56 39.06 6.41
C VAL A 646 8.58 39.67 7.38
N GLN A 647 9.06 40.88 7.13
CA GLN A 647 9.98 41.59 8.04
C GLN A 647 9.30 42.19 9.27
N ASP A 648 8.05 42.56 9.17
CA ASP A 648 7.32 43.17 10.26
C ASP A 648 6.90 42.16 11.32
N ILE A 649 7.49 42.22 12.52
CA ILE A 649 7.21 41.34 13.64
C ILE A 649 5.76 41.41 14.09
N GLU A 650 5.08 42.55 13.94
CA GLU A 650 3.69 42.73 14.34
C GLU A 650 2.71 41.95 13.47
N THR A 651 3.17 41.43 12.35
CA THR A 651 2.37 40.55 11.46
C THR A 651 2.51 39.04 11.79
N LEU A 652 3.22 38.69 12.87
CA LEU A 652 3.32 37.30 13.31
C LEU A 652 1.97 36.73 13.71
N ALA A 653 1.70 35.50 13.27
CA ALA A 653 0.44 34.80 13.50
C ALA A 653 -0.02 34.75 14.98
N PRO A 654 0.86 34.54 16.01
CA PRO A 654 0.48 34.56 17.41
C PRO A 654 -0.08 35.91 17.93
N LEU A 655 0.12 37.00 17.20
CA LEU A 655 -0.34 38.33 17.61
C LEU A 655 -1.79 38.64 17.25
N ARG A 656 -2.43 37.80 16.43
CA ARG A 656 -3.81 37.92 15.96
C ARG A 656 -4.62 36.65 16.11
N PRO A 657 -5.97 36.71 16.12
CA PRO A 657 -6.81 35.53 15.99
C PRO A 657 -6.47 34.82 14.68
N ARG A 658 -6.47 33.50 14.68
CA ARG A 658 -6.19 32.69 13.50
C ARG A 658 -6.82 31.31 13.58
N ILE A 659 -7.16 30.72 12.45
CA ILE A 659 -7.75 29.38 12.38
C ILE A 659 -6.65 28.36 12.68
N ALA A 660 -6.92 27.46 13.64
CA ALA A 660 -6.12 26.28 13.88
C ALA A 660 -6.97 25.02 13.68
N PHE A 661 -6.35 23.91 13.28
CA PHE A 661 -7.01 22.61 13.19
C PHE A 661 -6.20 21.51 13.90
N ARG A 662 -6.87 20.45 14.36
CA ARG A 662 -6.18 19.33 15.01
C ARG A 662 -5.49 18.46 13.97
N ASP A 663 -4.19 18.20 14.15
CA ASP A 663 -3.43 17.21 13.38
C ASP A 663 -3.89 15.78 13.71
N ILE A 664 -3.95 15.42 14.99
CA ILE A 664 -4.38 14.09 15.43
C ILE A 664 -5.90 14.04 15.47
N SER A 665 -6.48 13.30 14.55
CA SER A 665 -7.92 13.06 14.45
C SER A 665 -8.20 11.81 13.63
N ARG A 666 -9.31 11.12 13.91
CA ARG A 666 -9.66 9.85 13.29
C ARG A 666 -11.00 9.94 12.58
N ALA A 667 -11.20 9.12 11.55
CA ALA A 667 -12.51 8.97 10.92
C ALA A 667 -13.59 8.43 11.88
N THR A 668 -13.19 7.78 12.98
CA THR A 668 -14.10 7.25 14.02
C THR A 668 -14.40 8.25 15.13
N ASP A 669 -13.77 9.43 15.14
CA ASP A 669 -14.11 10.47 16.11
C ASP A 669 -15.46 11.11 15.76
N SER A 670 -16.15 11.74 16.71
CA SER A 670 -17.41 12.43 16.46
C SER A 670 -17.28 13.49 15.36
N ARG A 671 -16.15 14.15 15.28
CA ARG A 671 -15.74 15.04 14.18
C ARG A 671 -14.28 14.76 13.79
N THR A 672 -14.00 14.69 12.50
CA THR A 672 -12.65 14.47 11.97
C THR A 672 -11.93 15.80 11.74
N VAL A 673 -12.58 16.77 11.11
CA VAL A 673 -12.05 18.12 10.98
C VAL A 673 -12.47 18.96 12.19
N ARG A 674 -11.53 19.18 13.11
CA ARG A 674 -11.76 20.00 14.31
C ARG A 674 -10.94 21.24 14.20
N CYS A 675 -11.57 22.35 13.86
CA CYS A 675 -10.94 23.66 13.74
C CYS A 675 -11.64 24.71 14.62
N SER A 676 -10.89 25.73 14.98
CA SER A 676 -11.37 26.86 15.73
C SER A 676 -10.54 28.12 15.45
N LEU A 677 -11.14 29.28 15.61
CA LEU A 677 -10.42 30.55 15.65
C LEU A 677 -9.76 30.71 17.01
N ILE A 678 -8.45 30.41 17.13
CA ILE A 678 -7.74 30.53 18.40
C ILE A 678 -7.39 31.97 18.72
N PRO A 679 -7.31 32.34 20.03
CA PRO A 679 -7.12 33.75 20.43
C PRO A 679 -5.69 34.24 20.16
N PRO A 680 -5.49 35.57 20.06
CA PRO A 680 -4.17 36.16 20.04
C PRO A 680 -3.43 35.94 21.36
N LYS A 681 -2.12 36.19 21.37
CA LYS A 681 -1.22 35.97 22.51
C LYS A 681 -1.19 34.50 22.98
N THR A 682 -1.20 33.62 22.03
CA THR A 682 -1.03 32.16 22.22
C THR A 682 -0.03 31.62 21.19
N PHE A 683 0.79 30.65 21.59
CA PHE A 683 1.60 29.88 20.68
C PHE A 683 0.92 28.49 20.48
N ILE A 684 1.29 27.76 19.44
CA ILE A 684 0.73 26.44 19.19
C ILE A 684 1.79 25.49 18.65
N THR A 685 1.70 24.22 19.08
CA THR A 685 2.60 23.15 18.57
C THR A 685 2.13 22.62 17.23
N ASN A 686 2.98 21.86 16.53
CA ASN A 686 2.67 21.14 15.29
C ASN A 686 1.50 20.17 15.40
N LYS A 687 0.96 19.93 16.61
CA LYS A 687 -0.27 19.14 16.83
C LYS A 687 -1.56 19.95 16.68
N GLY A 688 -1.43 21.22 16.40
CA GLY A 688 -2.50 22.16 16.04
C GLY A 688 -2.01 23.12 14.96
N PRO A 689 -1.82 22.68 13.71
CA PRO A 689 -1.42 23.57 12.62
C PRO A 689 -2.36 24.74 12.47
N VAL A 690 -1.83 25.86 11.97
CA VAL A 690 -2.60 27.09 11.71
C VAL A 690 -2.78 27.32 10.21
N ILE A 691 -3.79 28.09 9.85
CA ILE A 691 -4.04 28.47 8.46
C ILE A 691 -3.55 29.91 8.27
N MET A 692 -2.65 30.09 7.32
CA MET A 692 -2.11 31.35 6.88
C MET A 692 -2.84 31.85 5.65
N PHE A 693 -3.10 33.15 5.56
CA PHE A 693 -3.77 33.80 4.44
C PHE A 693 -2.82 34.77 3.75
N PRO A 694 -2.06 34.36 2.73
CA PRO A 694 -1.27 35.29 1.91
C PRO A 694 -2.12 36.30 1.16
N ARG A 695 -3.36 35.97 0.83
CA ARG A 695 -4.37 36.87 0.22
C ARG A 695 -5.72 36.58 0.84
N GLY A 696 -6.50 37.62 1.13
CA GLY A 696 -7.82 37.52 1.75
C GLY A 696 -7.94 38.44 2.95
N ASP A 697 -9.14 38.50 3.52
CA ASP A 697 -9.48 39.28 4.70
C ASP A 697 -10.18 38.40 5.76
N GLU A 698 -10.56 39.00 6.88
CA GLU A 698 -11.20 38.32 8.01
C GLU A 698 -12.56 37.69 7.62
N LYS A 699 -13.22 38.22 6.57
CA LYS A 699 -14.46 37.62 6.03
C LYS A 699 -14.18 36.32 5.28
N ASP A 700 -13.06 36.27 4.56
CA ASP A 700 -12.63 35.01 3.92
C ASP A 700 -12.19 33.98 4.96
N GLU A 701 -11.52 34.42 6.04
CA GLU A 701 -11.21 33.54 7.18
C GLU A 701 -12.49 32.99 7.81
N ALA A 702 -13.50 33.83 8.06
CA ALA A 702 -14.79 33.40 8.59
C ALA A 702 -15.51 32.45 7.66
N PHE A 703 -15.51 32.73 6.36
CA PHE A 703 -16.08 31.82 5.36
C PHE A 703 -15.39 30.44 5.37
N LEU A 704 -14.07 30.43 5.31
CA LEU A 704 -13.30 29.17 5.34
C LEU A 704 -13.53 28.38 6.63
N LEU A 705 -13.53 29.07 7.80
CA LEU A 705 -13.82 28.41 9.07
C LEU A 705 -15.20 27.76 9.08
N GLY A 706 -16.21 28.44 8.52
CA GLY A 706 -17.56 27.90 8.38
C GLY A 706 -17.60 26.62 7.54
N VAL A 707 -16.99 26.65 6.37
CA VAL A 707 -16.92 25.47 5.48
C VAL A 707 -16.15 24.33 6.14
N LEU A 708 -14.98 24.58 6.74
CA LEU A 708 -14.17 23.57 7.44
C LEU A 708 -14.90 22.95 8.64
N SER A 709 -15.85 23.68 9.25
CA SER A 709 -16.60 23.23 10.43
C SER A 709 -17.87 22.46 10.08
N SER A 710 -18.23 22.37 8.80
CA SER A 710 -19.49 21.77 8.33
C SER A 710 -19.45 20.24 8.23
N ILE A 711 -20.63 19.63 8.32
CA ILE A 711 -20.79 18.16 8.13
C ILE A 711 -20.40 17.71 6.72
N PRO A 712 -20.77 18.37 5.61
CA PRO A 712 -20.38 17.94 4.27
C PRO A 712 -18.86 17.85 4.08
N LEU A 713 -18.09 18.84 4.51
CA LEU A 713 -16.63 18.78 4.41
C LEU A 713 -16.02 17.75 5.33
N ASP A 714 -16.51 17.62 6.56
CA ASP A 714 -16.03 16.59 7.47
C ASP A 714 -16.31 15.18 6.92
N TRP A 715 -17.47 14.95 6.30
CA TRP A 715 -17.78 13.72 5.61
C TRP A 715 -16.77 13.43 4.50
N TYR A 716 -16.40 14.42 3.70
CA TYR A 716 -15.35 14.28 2.69
C TYR A 716 -13.99 13.92 3.31
N ALA A 717 -13.58 14.63 4.36
CA ALA A 717 -12.31 14.39 5.04
C ALA A 717 -12.19 12.96 5.58
N ARG A 718 -13.28 12.39 6.13
CA ARG A 718 -13.36 11.02 6.65
C ARG A 718 -13.01 9.96 5.63
N ARG A 719 -13.14 10.23 4.33
CA ARG A 719 -12.77 9.29 3.26
C ARG A 719 -11.27 9.09 3.12
N PHE A 720 -10.46 10.03 3.62
CA PHE A 720 -9.00 10.01 3.52
C PHE A 720 -8.29 9.82 4.88
N VAL A 721 -8.85 10.36 5.95
CA VAL A 721 -8.20 10.40 7.27
C VAL A 721 -8.28 9.04 7.97
N GLU A 722 -7.12 8.56 8.46
CA GLU A 722 -7.03 7.39 9.34
C GLU A 722 -6.73 7.81 10.80
N THR A 723 -5.62 8.53 11.00
CA THR A 723 -5.13 8.92 12.33
C THR A 723 -4.71 10.38 12.42
N ASN A 724 -4.44 11.02 11.28
CA ASN A 724 -3.94 12.39 11.22
C ASN A 724 -4.51 13.14 10.03
N VAL A 725 -4.82 14.43 10.22
CA VAL A 725 -5.15 15.38 9.17
C VAL A 725 -3.86 16.08 8.73
N ASN A 726 -3.05 15.39 7.94
CA ASN A 726 -1.79 15.92 7.42
C ASN A 726 -2.03 16.97 6.33
N PHE A 727 -1.04 17.83 6.06
CA PHE A 727 -1.14 18.89 5.06
C PHE A 727 -1.47 18.36 3.65
N PHE A 728 -0.95 17.18 3.27
CA PHE A 728 -1.26 16.58 1.97
C PHE A 728 -2.72 16.07 1.86
N ILE A 729 -3.43 15.87 2.99
CA ILE A 729 -4.87 15.59 3.06
C ILE A 729 -5.66 16.90 3.15
N PHE A 730 -5.19 17.87 3.94
CA PHE A 730 -5.88 19.13 4.23
C PHE A 730 -5.87 20.09 3.05
N ASN A 731 -4.72 20.30 2.42
CA ASN A 731 -4.56 21.27 1.32
C ASN A 731 -5.45 20.99 0.09
N PRO A 732 -5.73 19.69 -0.30
CA PRO A 732 -6.66 19.39 -1.37
C PRO A 732 -8.14 19.38 -0.96
N PHE A 733 -8.53 19.80 0.23
CA PHE A 733 -9.95 19.88 0.59
C PHE A 733 -10.72 20.71 -0.43
N PRO A 734 -11.86 20.22 -0.92
CA PRO A 734 -12.70 20.96 -1.86
C PRO A 734 -13.41 22.10 -1.11
N ILE A 735 -13.08 23.34 -1.42
CA ILE A 735 -13.69 24.52 -0.78
C ILE A 735 -14.43 25.32 -1.85
N PRO A 736 -15.75 25.50 -1.73
CA PRO A 736 -16.52 26.33 -2.67
C PRO A 736 -15.97 27.76 -2.70
N ARG A 737 -15.98 28.37 -3.90
CA ARG A 737 -15.52 29.78 -4.10
C ARG A 737 -16.63 30.61 -4.72
N PRO A 738 -17.76 30.84 -4.02
CA PRO A 738 -18.84 31.66 -4.52
C PRO A 738 -18.43 33.14 -4.53
N ASN A 739 -19.16 33.95 -5.31
CA ASN A 739 -19.00 35.39 -5.27
C ASN A 739 -19.35 35.93 -3.88
N ARG A 740 -18.59 36.91 -3.36
CA ARG A 740 -18.82 37.55 -2.05
C ARG A 740 -20.20 38.24 -1.93
N LEU A 741 -20.83 38.56 -3.04
CA LEU A 741 -22.19 39.10 -3.07
C LEU A 741 -23.28 38.04 -2.97
N SER A 742 -22.91 36.77 -3.05
CA SER A 742 -23.87 35.64 -2.89
C SER A 742 -24.48 35.65 -1.49
N PRO A 743 -25.81 35.52 -1.38
CA PRO A 743 -26.49 35.42 -0.09
C PRO A 743 -25.97 34.27 0.78
N LEU A 744 -25.61 33.13 0.15
CA LEU A 744 -25.05 31.99 0.85
C LEU A 744 -23.66 32.30 1.43
N TRP A 745 -22.78 32.96 0.66
CA TRP A 745 -21.46 33.36 1.16
C TRP A 745 -21.60 34.31 2.37
N GLN A 746 -22.42 35.36 2.24
CA GLN A 746 -22.66 36.33 3.31
C GLN A 746 -23.21 35.63 4.57
N ARG A 747 -24.12 34.69 4.39
CA ARG A 747 -24.69 33.96 5.54
C ARG A 747 -23.68 33.05 6.24
N VAL A 748 -22.84 32.34 5.49
CA VAL A 748 -21.75 31.56 6.10
C VAL A 748 -20.82 32.44 6.90
N VAL A 749 -20.41 33.59 6.37
CA VAL A 749 -19.56 34.60 7.08
C VAL A 749 -20.21 35.05 8.36
N GLU A 750 -21.50 35.40 8.33
CA GLU A 750 -22.24 35.86 9.52
C GLU A 750 -22.35 34.77 10.60
N LEU A 751 -22.76 33.55 10.22
CA LEU A 751 -22.95 32.43 11.11
C LEU A 751 -21.63 32.00 11.76
N SER A 752 -20.61 31.79 10.94
CA SER A 752 -19.30 31.33 11.42
C SER A 752 -18.57 32.39 12.22
N GLY A 753 -18.66 33.66 11.78
CA GLY A 753 -18.12 34.78 12.53
C GLY A 753 -18.70 34.90 13.93
N ARG A 754 -20.03 34.77 14.05
CA ARG A 754 -20.71 34.82 15.34
C ARG A 754 -20.39 33.62 16.24
N LEU A 755 -20.26 32.41 15.67
CA LEU A 755 -19.87 31.19 16.38
C LEU A 755 -18.41 31.24 16.88
N ALA A 756 -17.53 31.94 16.16
CA ALA A 756 -16.09 31.97 16.44
C ALA A 756 -15.66 32.97 17.50
N CYS A 757 -16.51 34.00 17.86
CA CYS A 757 -16.16 35.11 18.72
C CYS A 757 -16.85 35.04 20.09
N PRO A 758 -16.43 34.18 21.03
CA PRO A 758 -17.09 34.04 22.33
C PRO A 758 -16.81 35.19 23.32
N ASP A 759 -15.77 35.99 23.13
CA ASP A 759 -15.35 37.04 24.06
C ASP A 759 -14.57 38.19 23.39
N ASP A 760 -14.21 39.19 24.16
CA ASP A 760 -13.58 40.43 23.67
C ASP A 760 -12.15 40.27 23.11
N ARG A 761 -11.50 39.13 23.28
CA ARG A 761 -10.20 38.82 22.65
C ARG A 761 -10.29 38.86 21.11
N TYR A 762 -11.50 38.72 20.56
CA TYR A 762 -11.80 38.71 19.14
C TYR A 762 -12.42 39.99 18.60
N ALA A 763 -12.52 41.06 19.42
CA ALA A 763 -13.29 42.27 19.09
C ALA A 763 -12.90 42.90 17.77
N GLU A 764 -11.59 43.03 17.46
CA GLU A 764 -11.11 43.61 16.21
C GLU A 764 -11.48 42.74 15.00
N TRP A 765 -11.26 41.43 15.12
CA TRP A 765 -11.60 40.47 14.07
C TRP A 765 -13.13 40.44 13.84
N ALA A 766 -13.92 40.39 14.89
CA ALA A 766 -15.37 40.40 14.82
C ALA A 766 -15.91 41.66 14.13
N LYS A 767 -15.31 42.82 14.43
CA LYS A 767 -15.62 44.10 13.79
C LYS A 767 -15.32 44.05 12.28
N ALA A 768 -14.19 43.50 11.88
CA ALA A 768 -13.82 43.35 10.47
C ALA A 768 -14.78 42.40 9.72
N VAL A 769 -15.21 41.32 10.34
CA VAL A 769 -16.24 40.41 9.81
C VAL A 769 -17.62 41.06 9.78
N GLY A 770 -17.93 41.91 10.72
CA GLY A 770 -19.24 42.59 10.87
C GLY A 770 -20.19 41.86 11.83
N VAL A 771 -19.66 41.17 12.83
CA VAL A 771 -20.44 40.43 13.85
C VAL A 771 -20.14 40.95 15.26
N SER A 772 -20.99 40.59 16.25
CA SER A 772 -20.75 40.91 17.66
C SER A 772 -20.04 39.76 18.39
N CYS A 773 -19.16 40.12 19.36
CA CYS A 773 -18.59 39.14 20.29
C CYS A 773 -19.59 38.82 21.43
N GLY A 774 -19.36 37.68 22.06
CA GLY A 774 -20.08 37.30 23.28
C GLY A 774 -20.50 35.85 23.26
N VAL A 775 -20.72 35.27 24.43
CA VAL A 775 -21.18 33.89 24.58
C VAL A 775 -22.57 33.73 23.96
N LEU A 776 -22.77 32.64 23.21
CA LEU A 776 -24.08 32.24 22.70
C LEU A 776 -24.73 31.24 23.68
N GLU A 777 -26.03 31.38 23.88
CA GLU A 777 -26.81 30.36 24.57
C GLU A 777 -26.72 29.02 23.77
N THR A 778 -26.74 27.92 24.48
CA THR A 778 -26.52 26.57 23.86
C THR A 778 -27.51 26.29 22.72
N VAL A 779 -28.76 26.68 22.87
CA VAL A 779 -29.81 26.50 21.85
C VAL A 779 -29.52 27.37 20.62
N ASP A 780 -29.20 28.63 20.80
CA ASP A 780 -28.88 29.55 19.72
C ASP A 780 -27.59 29.13 18.98
N LYS A 781 -26.61 28.63 19.73
CA LYS A 781 -25.38 28.09 19.14
C LYS A 781 -25.66 26.91 18.23
N GLN A 782 -26.47 25.98 18.73
CA GLN A 782 -26.81 24.76 18.00
C GLN A 782 -27.65 25.08 16.77
N ASP A 783 -28.60 25.99 16.88
CA ASP A 783 -29.44 26.45 15.76
C ASP A 783 -28.59 27.05 14.61
N LYS A 784 -27.61 27.89 14.97
CA LYS A 784 -26.65 28.42 13.98
C LYS A 784 -25.81 27.34 13.28
N ILE A 785 -25.45 26.26 13.98
CA ILE A 785 -24.73 25.13 13.41
C ILE A 785 -25.61 24.40 12.41
N TYR A 786 -26.89 24.18 12.71
CA TYR A 786 -27.83 23.55 11.80
C TYR A 786 -28.00 24.38 10.51
N GLU A 787 -28.17 25.68 10.65
CA GLU A 787 -28.27 26.57 9.49
C GLU A 787 -26.98 26.61 8.67
N LEU A 788 -25.80 26.60 9.33
CA LEU A 788 -24.51 26.58 8.68
C LEU A 788 -24.32 25.31 7.83
N ASP A 789 -24.65 24.13 8.38
CA ASP A 789 -24.57 22.85 7.65
C ASP A 789 -25.47 22.87 6.40
N ALA A 790 -26.66 23.43 6.51
CA ALA A 790 -27.59 23.57 5.40
C ALA A 790 -27.07 24.51 4.29
N VAL A 791 -26.59 25.69 4.67
CA VAL A 791 -26.09 26.72 3.73
C VAL A 791 -24.83 26.20 3.01
N VAL A 792 -23.92 25.53 3.75
CA VAL A 792 -22.73 24.93 3.14
C VAL A 792 -23.08 23.79 2.21
N SER A 793 -24.10 22.97 2.53
CA SER A 793 -24.60 21.91 1.63
C SER A 793 -25.05 22.47 0.28
N LEU A 794 -25.76 23.61 0.30
CA LEU A 794 -26.19 24.31 -0.93
C LEU A 794 -24.99 24.91 -1.69
N LEU A 795 -23.94 25.38 -1.00
CA LEU A 795 -22.72 25.84 -1.67
C LEU A 795 -21.98 24.73 -2.43
N TYR A 796 -22.13 23.47 -2.03
CA TYR A 796 -21.65 22.31 -2.77
C TYR A 796 -22.63 21.83 -3.84
N ASP A 797 -23.76 22.50 -4.01
CA ASP A 797 -24.83 22.09 -4.93
C ASP A 797 -25.29 20.64 -4.66
N LEU A 798 -25.39 20.28 -3.38
CA LEU A 798 -25.90 18.98 -2.97
C LEU A 798 -27.43 18.94 -3.11
N SER A 799 -27.93 17.84 -3.64
CA SER A 799 -29.37 17.54 -3.58
C SER A 799 -29.76 17.04 -2.18
N GLU A 800 -31.03 17.12 -1.84
CA GLU A 800 -31.57 16.61 -0.57
C GLU A 800 -31.22 15.12 -0.34
N PRO A 801 -31.38 14.19 -1.32
CA PRO A 801 -30.95 12.81 -1.14
C PRO A 801 -29.44 12.66 -0.85
N GLN A 802 -28.59 13.48 -1.47
CA GLN A 802 -27.16 13.48 -1.19
C GLN A 802 -26.83 13.98 0.23
N LEU A 803 -27.55 15.01 0.69
CA LEU A 803 -27.42 15.52 2.05
C LEU A 803 -27.86 14.47 3.08
N ILE A 804 -28.97 13.78 2.87
CA ILE A 804 -29.44 12.69 3.70
C ILE A 804 -28.38 11.59 3.76
N HIS A 805 -27.85 11.16 2.63
CA HIS A 805 -26.81 10.14 2.56
C HIS A 805 -25.52 10.53 3.33
N ILE A 806 -25.14 11.80 3.28
CA ILE A 806 -24.02 12.30 4.07
C ILE A 806 -24.25 12.04 5.57
N PHE A 807 -25.43 12.32 6.10
CA PHE A 807 -25.77 12.12 7.50
C PHE A 807 -25.85 10.62 7.86
N GLU A 808 -26.48 9.81 7.04
CA GLU A 808 -26.61 8.36 7.21
C GLU A 808 -25.27 7.64 7.28
N THR A 809 -24.31 8.08 6.46
CA THR A 809 -22.98 7.46 6.33
C THR A 809 -21.86 8.24 7.04
N PHE A 810 -22.22 9.22 7.88
CA PHE A 810 -21.26 10.08 8.55
C PHE A 810 -20.46 9.37 9.61
N HIS A 811 -21.15 8.73 10.58
CA HIS A 811 -20.51 8.07 11.70
C HIS A 811 -21.39 6.92 12.21
N GLN A 812 -20.84 5.73 12.33
CA GLN A 812 -21.55 4.57 12.84
C GLN A 812 -22.01 4.80 14.30
N GLY A 813 -23.30 4.60 14.57
CA GLY A 813 -23.88 4.76 15.90
C GLY A 813 -24.18 6.22 16.29
N TRP A 814 -24.11 7.16 15.34
CA TRP A 814 -24.57 8.53 15.58
C TRP A 814 -26.11 8.63 15.42
N GLU A 815 -26.76 9.18 16.42
CA GLU A 815 -28.19 9.52 16.37
C GLU A 815 -28.37 10.86 15.63
N TYR A 816 -28.38 10.81 14.31
CA TYR A 816 -28.31 11.99 13.41
C TYR A 816 -29.68 12.55 13.05
N GLU A 817 -30.78 11.84 13.24
CA GLU A 817 -32.09 12.17 12.69
C GLU A 817 -32.59 13.53 13.15
N SER A 818 -32.41 13.86 14.45
CA SER A 818 -32.82 15.15 14.98
C SER A 818 -32.01 16.30 14.38
N HIS A 819 -30.71 16.12 14.22
CA HIS A 819 -29.81 17.09 13.59
C HIS A 819 -30.19 17.27 12.11
N LEU A 820 -30.33 16.19 11.37
CA LEU A 820 -30.70 16.19 9.95
C LEU A 820 -32.04 16.91 9.72
N ASN A 821 -33.06 16.65 10.54
CA ASN A 821 -34.37 17.31 10.42
C ASN A 821 -34.28 18.84 10.55
N GLU A 822 -33.47 19.37 11.49
CA GLU A 822 -33.25 20.81 11.61
C GLU A 822 -32.45 21.37 10.42
N VAL A 823 -31.43 20.65 9.95
CA VAL A 823 -30.65 21.03 8.77
C VAL A 823 -31.54 21.07 7.52
N LEU A 824 -32.42 20.08 7.32
CA LEU A 824 -33.36 20.04 6.17
C LEU A 824 -34.34 21.22 6.17
N LYS A 825 -34.82 21.67 7.35
CA LYS A 825 -35.65 22.90 7.43
C LYS A 825 -34.93 24.11 6.84
N TYR A 826 -33.68 24.33 7.27
CA TYR A 826 -32.88 25.43 6.75
C TYR A 826 -32.47 25.23 5.28
N PHE A 827 -32.20 24.01 4.87
CA PHE A 827 -31.92 23.66 3.47
C PHE A 827 -33.07 24.07 2.56
N HIS A 828 -34.32 23.76 2.90
CA HIS A 828 -35.49 24.20 2.14
C HIS A 828 -35.70 25.72 2.16
N ILE A 829 -35.46 26.36 3.31
CA ILE A 829 -35.55 27.83 3.43
C ILE A 829 -34.58 28.52 2.48
N TRP A 830 -33.34 28.09 2.45
CA TRP A 830 -32.29 28.69 1.64
C TRP A 830 -32.36 28.29 0.16
N SER A 831 -32.77 27.08 -0.18
CA SER A 831 -33.02 26.64 -1.56
C SER A 831 -34.13 27.51 -2.27
N ASN A 832 -35.09 28.00 -1.50
CA ASN A 832 -36.14 28.86 -2.04
C ASN A 832 -35.72 30.36 -2.17
N ARG A 833 -34.55 30.72 -1.61
CA ARG A 833 -34.03 32.10 -1.66
C ARG A 833 -32.92 32.29 -2.68
N THR A 834 -32.32 31.20 -3.13
CA THR A 834 -31.23 31.14 -4.13
C THR A 834 -31.72 30.58 -5.44
#